data_95fbbf2f17bfefe8588c959b388dd2d9
#
_entry.id   95fbbf2f17bfefe8588c959b388dd2d9
#
_cell.length_a   1.000
_cell.length_b   1.000
_cell.length_c   1.000
_cell.angle_alpha   90.00
_cell.angle_beta   90.00
_cell.angle_gamma   90.00
#
_symmetry.space_group_name_H-M   'P 1'
#
loop_
_entity.id
_entity.type
_entity.pdbx_description
1 polymer ?
#
loop_
_entity_poly.entity_id
_entity_poly.type
_entity_poly.pdbx_seq_one_letter_code
_entity_poly.pdbx_strand_id
1 'polypeptide(L)'
;MPLTLQGQEVFSYTYGLKDGLPYQEVVSLCCTESGVLWVRSASGEFVSRFDGVNWEHFNVAAEGMPAYMNLLGEDSRGDFWMDYKHIDQTFLARYHHPTGFSTYKFEPGFTCEFDKERNIICFDSAYASFIYDASRDTFLRMESPAFAVVPGFFSGGTFYTIDSGKVTQYLSSNNEVRLFWRGKELERVPNALYQHPLLIFDYNDVIYLDLRQLEYYRYSNGKKTSIPVLLPNGAELVPKYVILLREGPFRSNRSGRGLVCEDPATGALYMVHMEANGKPGVLIPWLPKEAIFTATQDLAGNWWLGTNSGIMYLKPDLLTFDDDQPGMVNGLFSIGEDSEGNIWMGGHEGPGGFSVFDGYKLRYENFGEQSLKILPGSVLGPSGHLFFSTASTPRRIISIKNGEPIFQRYSKDGIDLSAFYFTSLRNDHIAIGSVNIGLVLAEDSSGWLTNIRVIDEDKGLNTNDVGTVTEDLAGRLWLGRLPAGMALYDPAKDTVVNWARQPGDNHTLGIMSSCLDEKGTLWLGAHNGLYFLENAHTFDYHVKDVWKYLTPLPLPGNDQTVVHSLKNTERFLSIGTERALYLLDKTYPAKRPRIFTLEFEKDINGGGAEQNAVWYDSKGYLWLGTQEGATRLDIDNLKFDTLHTNLFLQDFRAGGESFDISENDIGSLPRKKRAVSFAIFAEGNYFLRDNLKFDVLVVRDGKDTIYQKYQTAEKAHSIPYLPPGDYTLQLTAYKHNVVVGQNGYRFAVPTLLTENPWFYGAMAMLLIGLPAMIIIQKKRNELKLEQARRESDSLRILALSNFFNPHFINNSLHWVQSRYRKDPETATIIGRLSDNVHILYENTQKARPWHSLYRELEVVKNYLRIQQVRFGRTLNAEFSITLSDEELKSVKVPAMLLQIHTENAVEKGIRNRKGAGNFFLGIKCTDDGCSIVIEDDGRGRRDTDSPRKGSTFVMNELIELFNNYNEASVTVEYDDFIFGEYGTRVRIFIPKHFNYELSKTENTRR
;
A
#
# COMPACT_ATOMS: atom_id res chain seq x y z
N MET A 1 -42.64 16.93 2.57
CA MET A 1 -41.80 15.75 2.61
C MET A 1 -40.73 16.05 3.62
N PRO A 2 -40.53 15.27 4.66
CA PRO A 2 -39.38 15.48 5.54
C PRO A 2 -38.11 15.15 4.75
N LEU A 3 -37.27 16.15 4.54
CA LEU A 3 -35.91 15.98 4.07
C LEU A 3 -35.14 15.14 5.11
N THR A 4 -34.90 13.90 4.80
CA THR A 4 -33.95 13.07 5.57
C THR A 4 -32.60 13.74 5.44
N LEU A 5 -32.17 14.43 6.47
CA LEU A 5 -30.79 14.88 6.64
C LEU A 5 -29.90 13.63 6.63
N GLN A 6 -29.19 13.38 5.53
CA GLN A 6 -28.06 12.46 5.51
C GLN A 6 -26.94 13.11 6.30
N GLY A 7 -26.44 12.40 7.30
CA GLY A 7 -25.42 12.93 8.19
C GLY A 7 -24.03 12.88 7.55
N GLN A 8 -23.11 13.55 8.20
CA GLN A 8 -21.67 13.54 7.95
C GLN A 8 -21.15 12.10 7.83
N GLU A 9 -20.17 11.87 6.98
CA GLU A 9 -19.56 10.56 6.81
C GLU A 9 -18.11 10.56 7.29
N VAL A 10 -17.75 9.54 8.06
CA VAL A 10 -16.36 9.24 8.36
C VAL A 10 -15.73 8.68 7.09
N PHE A 11 -14.49 9.08 6.77
CA PHE A 11 -13.80 8.55 5.61
C PHE A 11 -13.85 7.03 5.63
N SER A 12 -14.43 6.47 4.59
CA SER A 12 -14.60 5.04 4.44
C SER A 12 -14.12 4.56 3.06
N TYR A 13 -13.50 3.39 3.05
CA TYR A 13 -13.19 2.67 1.82
C TYR A 13 -13.71 1.25 1.95
N THR A 14 -14.47 0.78 0.96
CA THR A 14 -15.04 -0.57 0.99
C THR A 14 -14.25 -1.50 0.07
N TYR A 15 -13.62 -2.50 0.67
CA TYR A 15 -12.98 -3.60 -0.02
C TYR A 15 -14.03 -4.65 -0.39
N GLY A 16 -14.23 -4.86 -1.66
CA GLY A 16 -15.19 -5.84 -2.18
C GLY A 16 -14.60 -6.75 -3.25
N LEU A 17 -15.45 -7.35 -4.05
CA LEU A 17 -15.05 -8.24 -5.16
C LEU A 17 -14.08 -7.59 -6.14
N LYS A 18 -14.17 -6.28 -6.35
CA LYS A 18 -13.29 -5.51 -7.25
C LYS A 18 -11.86 -5.40 -6.72
N ASP A 19 -11.71 -5.44 -5.41
CA ASP A 19 -10.44 -5.28 -4.71
C ASP A 19 -9.77 -6.62 -4.41
N GLY A 20 -10.31 -7.71 -4.94
CA GLY A 20 -9.76 -9.06 -4.81
C GLY A 20 -10.38 -9.91 -3.71
N LEU A 21 -11.37 -9.43 -2.95
CA LEU A 21 -12.08 -10.25 -1.96
C LEU A 21 -13.02 -11.22 -2.69
N PRO A 22 -12.97 -12.55 -2.43
CA PRO A 22 -13.76 -13.52 -3.21
C PRO A 22 -15.24 -13.67 -2.76
N TYR A 23 -15.69 -12.89 -1.78
CA TYR A 23 -17.02 -12.91 -1.20
C TYR A 23 -17.46 -11.50 -0.77
N GLN A 24 -18.77 -11.30 -0.64
CA GLN A 24 -19.34 -10.02 -0.24
C GLN A 24 -19.56 -9.89 1.27
N GLU A 25 -20.11 -10.94 1.90
CA GLU A 25 -20.48 -10.86 3.30
C GLU A 25 -19.32 -11.26 4.23
N VAL A 26 -18.99 -10.38 5.15
CA VAL A 26 -17.89 -10.54 6.11
C VAL A 26 -18.42 -10.48 7.53
N VAL A 27 -18.33 -11.59 8.26
CA VAL A 27 -18.91 -11.73 9.60
C VAL A 27 -17.87 -11.80 10.73
N SER A 28 -16.60 -11.94 10.42
CA SER A 28 -15.54 -11.90 11.43
C SER A 28 -14.27 -11.29 10.88
N LEU A 29 -13.68 -10.40 11.66
CA LEU A 29 -12.43 -9.70 11.39
C LEU A 29 -11.49 -9.83 12.58
N CYS A 30 -10.19 -9.89 12.32
CA CYS A 30 -9.17 -9.84 13.36
C CYS A 30 -7.93 -9.16 12.79
N CYS A 31 -7.54 -8.02 13.36
CA CYS A 31 -6.28 -7.36 13.05
C CYS A 31 -5.22 -7.85 14.04
N THR A 32 -4.06 -8.28 13.53
CA THR A 32 -2.95 -8.76 14.34
C THR A 32 -2.02 -7.62 14.78
N GLU A 33 -1.11 -7.90 15.71
CA GLU A 33 -0.06 -6.92 16.07
C GLU A 33 0.96 -6.69 14.96
N SER A 34 1.18 -7.68 14.11
CA SER A 34 1.97 -7.51 12.88
C SER A 34 1.27 -6.61 11.86
N GLY A 35 -0.01 -6.25 12.09
CA GLY A 35 -0.80 -5.40 11.20
C GLY A 35 -1.51 -6.15 10.08
N VAL A 36 -1.51 -7.47 10.13
CA VAL A 36 -2.23 -8.33 9.16
C VAL A 36 -3.70 -8.41 9.52
N LEU A 37 -4.56 -8.23 8.55
CA LEU A 37 -6.00 -8.40 8.72
C LEU A 37 -6.44 -9.79 8.29
N TRP A 38 -7.05 -10.53 9.22
CA TRP A 38 -7.70 -11.80 8.96
C TRP A 38 -9.21 -11.64 8.87
N VAL A 39 -9.81 -12.33 7.91
CA VAL A 39 -11.20 -12.15 7.52
C VAL A 39 -11.87 -13.50 7.33
N ARG A 40 -13.10 -13.65 7.81
CA ARG A 40 -13.91 -14.84 7.55
C ARG A 40 -15.22 -14.48 6.83
N SER A 41 -15.51 -15.22 5.76
CA SER A 41 -16.78 -15.12 5.02
C SER A 41 -17.98 -15.56 5.84
N ALA A 42 -19.16 -15.06 5.49
CA ALA A 42 -20.42 -15.50 6.11
C ALA A 42 -20.73 -16.98 5.85
N SER A 43 -20.38 -17.49 4.68
CA SER A 43 -20.51 -18.93 4.37
C SER A 43 -19.60 -19.82 5.22
N GLY A 44 -18.54 -19.24 5.83
CA GLY A 44 -17.53 -19.98 6.59
C GLY A 44 -16.59 -20.84 5.74
N GLU A 45 -16.75 -20.82 4.41
CA GLU A 45 -15.93 -21.63 3.49
C GLU A 45 -14.55 -21.04 3.23
N PHE A 46 -14.43 -19.70 3.42
CA PHE A 46 -13.19 -18.98 3.17
C PHE A 46 -12.73 -18.22 4.40
N VAL A 47 -11.41 -18.28 4.62
CA VAL A 47 -10.67 -17.35 5.45
C VAL A 47 -9.68 -16.64 4.55
N SER A 48 -9.56 -15.33 4.70
CA SER A 48 -8.66 -14.51 3.90
C SER A 48 -7.72 -13.74 4.80
N ARG A 49 -6.51 -13.56 4.32
CA ARG A 49 -5.44 -12.79 4.96
C ARG A 49 -5.08 -11.61 4.07
N PHE A 50 -4.96 -10.44 4.65
CA PHE A 50 -4.54 -9.23 3.97
C PHE A 50 -3.29 -8.67 4.65
N ASP A 51 -2.19 -8.59 3.90
CA ASP A 51 -0.88 -8.14 4.40
C ASP A 51 -0.68 -6.62 4.25
N GLY A 52 -1.72 -5.91 3.85
CA GLY A 52 -1.67 -4.49 3.52
C GLY A 52 -1.56 -4.20 2.02
N VAL A 53 -1.16 -5.18 1.21
CA VAL A 53 -0.99 -5.06 -0.25
C VAL A 53 -1.77 -6.14 -0.98
N ASN A 54 -1.64 -7.40 -0.55
CA ASN A 54 -2.16 -8.55 -1.25
C ASN A 54 -3.16 -9.31 -0.39
N TRP A 55 -4.16 -9.87 -1.07
CA TRP A 55 -5.07 -10.82 -0.49
C TRP A 55 -4.58 -12.25 -0.73
N GLU A 56 -4.53 -13.04 0.33
CA GLU A 56 -4.40 -14.49 0.26
C GLU A 56 -5.72 -15.12 0.73
N HIS A 57 -6.24 -16.08 -0.05
CA HIS A 57 -7.54 -16.70 0.22
C HIS A 57 -7.38 -18.20 0.44
N PHE A 58 -7.86 -18.67 1.56
CA PHE A 58 -7.79 -20.05 1.96
C PHE A 58 -9.20 -20.66 1.97
N ASN A 59 -9.40 -21.70 1.17
CA ASN A 59 -10.60 -22.52 1.30
C ASN A 59 -10.40 -23.49 2.47
N VAL A 60 -11.16 -23.31 3.55
CA VAL A 60 -10.95 -24.06 4.80
C VAL A 60 -11.05 -25.57 4.62
N ALA A 61 -11.92 -26.04 3.72
CA ALA A 61 -12.06 -27.48 3.43
C ALA A 61 -10.84 -28.03 2.68
N ALA A 62 -10.23 -27.26 1.78
CA ALA A 62 -9.00 -27.64 1.09
C ALA A 62 -7.79 -27.73 2.03
N GLU A 63 -7.77 -26.89 3.08
CA GLU A 63 -6.78 -26.91 4.15
C GLU A 63 -7.06 -27.95 5.24
N GLY A 64 -8.09 -28.78 5.08
CA GLY A 64 -8.46 -29.82 6.04
C GLY A 64 -9.16 -29.31 7.30
N MET A 65 -9.69 -28.09 7.24
CA MET A 65 -10.39 -27.43 8.35
C MET A 65 -11.91 -27.49 8.16
N PRO A 66 -12.71 -27.47 9.25
CA PRO A 66 -14.15 -27.33 9.17
C PRO A 66 -14.57 -25.92 8.75
N ALA A 67 -15.75 -25.78 8.16
CA ALA A 67 -16.34 -24.46 7.91
C ALA A 67 -16.59 -23.70 9.22
N TYR A 68 -16.71 -22.37 9.13
CA TYR A 68 -17.01 -21.49 10.27
C TYR A 68 -15.93 -21.42 11.37
N MET A 69 -14.64 -21.58 11.00
CA MET A 69 -13.53 -21.33 11.93
C MET A 69 -13.63 -19.93 12.56
N ASN A 70 -13.52 -19.84 13.87
CA ASN A 70 -13.43 -18.55 14.56
C ASN A 70 -11.99 -18.06 14.53
N LEU A 71 -11.80 -16.79 14.20
CA LEU A 71 -10.49 -16.15 14.27
C LEU A 71 -10.14 -15.91 15.75
N LEU A 72 -9.02 -16.40 16.26
CA LEU A 72 -8.57 -16.16 17.63
C LEU A 72 -7.62 -14.95 17.71
N GLY A 73 -6.54 -14.98 16.99
CA GLY A 73 -5.54 -13.93 17.00
C GLY A 73 -4.13 -14.45 16.75
N GLU A 74 -3.15 -13.57 16.93
CA GLU A 74 -1.73 -13.84 16.74
C GLU A 74 -1.04 -14.12 18.08
N ASP A 75 -0.20 -15.16 18.15
CA ASP A 75 0.60 -15.47 19.33
C ASP A 75 1.89 -14.59 19.39
N SER A 76 2.68 -14.76 20.44
CA SER A 76 3.93 -14.01 20.67
C SER A 76 5.02 -14.28 19.61
N ARG A 77 4.84 -15.29 18.77
CA ARG A 77 5.77 -15.67 17.69
C ARG A 77 5.30 -15.21 16.32
N GLY A 78 4.13 -14.60 16.23
CA GLY A 78 3.51 -14.17 14.97
C GLY A 78 2.66 -15.25 14.29
N ASP A 79 2.39 -16.39 14.94
CA ASP A 79 1.51 -17.42 14.41
C ASP A 79 0.05 -17.05 14.63
N PHE A 80 -0.79 -17.16 13.59
CA PHE A 80 -2.20 -16.86 13.69
C PHE A 80 -3.03 -18.12 14.01
N TRP A 81 -3.93 -18.00 14.98
CA TRP A 81 -4.71 -19.10 15.49
C TRP A 81 -6.21 -18.93 15.22
N MET A 82 -6.89 -20.07 14.96
CA MET A 82 -8.34 -20.18 14.74
C MET A 82 -8.88 -21.40 15.45
N ASP A 83 -10.13 -21.35 15.94
CA ASP A 83 -10.80 -22.48 16.53
C ASP A 83 -12.17 -22.77 15.88
N TYR A 84 -12.63 -24.00 16.04
CA TYR A 84 -14.00 -24.42 15.74
C TYR A 84 -14.46 -25.37 16.82
N LYS A 85 -15.60 -25.06 17.46
CA LYS A 85 -16.19 -25.84 18.52
C LYS A 85 -17.45 -26.52 18.03
N HIS A 86 -17.47 -27.85 18.02
CA HIS A 86 -18.62 -28.65 17.71
C HIS A 86 -18.97 -29.57 18.89
N ILE A 87 -20.19 -30.16 18.89
CA ILE A 87 -20.65 -31.06 19.93
C ILE A 87 -19.72 -32.26 20.09
N ASP A 88 -19.12 -32.73 19.00
CA ASP A 88 -18.30 -33.94 18.95
C ASP A 88 -16.79 -33.69 19.06
N GLN A 89 -16.31 -32.48 18.78
CA GLN A 89 -14.87 -32.17 18.84
C GLN A 89 -14.60 -30.67 18.82
N THR A 90 -13.44 -30.28 19.36
CA THR A 90 -12.87 -28.94 19.17
C THR A 90 -11.72 -29.03 18.18
N PHE A 91 -11.71 -28.13 17.23
CA PHE A 91 -10.67 -28.01 16.18
C PHE A 91 -9.90 -26.75 16.39
N LEU A 92 -8.57 -26.81 16.32
CA LEU A 92 -7.68 -25.65 16.39
C LEU A 92 -6.79 -25.66 15.16
N ALA A 93 -6.62 -24.52 14.53
CA ALA A 93 -5.72 -24.35 13.40
C ALA A 93 -4.72 -23.23 13.69
N ARG A 94 -3.46 -23.46 13.35
CA ARG A 94 -2.37 -22.50 13.40
C ARG A 94 -1.89 -22.20 12.00
N TYR A 95 -1.80 -20.95 11.63
CA TYR A 95 -1.15 -20.50 10.42
C TYR A 95 0.24 -19.94 10.75
N HIS A 96 1.25 -20.52 10.16
CA HIS A 96 2.63 -20.05 10.24
C HIS A 96 3.11 -19.63 8.85
N HIS A 97 3.45 -18.35 8.67
CA HIS A 97 3.95 -17.86 7.39
C HIS A 97 5.45 -18.20 7.24
N PRO A 98 5.94 -18.73 6.10
CA PRO A 98 5.21 -19.07 4.86
C PRO A 98 4.77 -20.54 4.77
N THR A 99 4.85 -21.33 5.82
CA THR A 99 4.67 -22.79 5.76
C THR A 99 3.21 -23.23 5.67
N GLY A 100 2.25 -22.33 6.00
CA GLY A 100 0.82 -22.62 5.91
C GLY A 100 0.18 -23.12 7.20
N PHE A 101 -0.91 -23.90 7.07
CA PHE A 101 -1.72 -24.35 8.21
C PHE A 101 -1.24 -25.67 8.83
N SER A 102 -1.22 -25.68 10.17
CA SER A 102 -1.16 -26.89 10.99
C SER A 102 -2.48 -27.04 11.77
N THR A 103 -3.02 -28.24 11.90
CA THR A 103 -4.32 -28.47 12.53
C THR A 103 -4.22 -29.43 13.71
N TYR A 104 -4.97 -29.12 14.79
CA TYR A 104 -5.01 -29.90 16.02
C TYR A 104 -6.46 -30.22 16.36
N LYS A 105 -6.73 -31.47 16.80
CA LYS A 105 -8.06 -31.97 17.19
C LYS A 105 -8.07 -32.32 18.65
N PHE A 106 -9.08 -31.81 19.35
CA PHE A 106 -9.30 -32.08 20.77
C PHE A 106 -10.66 -32.69 21.00
N GLU A 107 -10.81 -33.36 22.15
CA GLU A 107 -12.08 -33.81 22.65
C GLU A 107 -13.09 -32.65 22.80
N PRO A 108 -14.41 -32.93 22.80
CA PRO A 108 -15.42 -31.93 23.01
C PRO A 108 -15.23 -31.16 24.32
N GLY A 109 -15.51 -29.85 24.28
CA GLY A 109 -15.43 -29.00 25.48
C GLY A 109 -14.10 -28.34 25.72
N PHE A 110 -13.09 -28.49 24.83
CA PHE A 110 -11.89 -27.68 24.89
C PHE A 110 -12.19 -26.21 24.52
N THR A 111 -11.57 -25.33 25.23
CA THR A 111 -11.60 -23.87 24.96
C THR A 111 -10.18 -23.35 24.94
N CYS A 112 -9.82 -22.60 23.90
CA CYS A 112 -8.48 -22.06 23.72
C CYS A 112 -8.52 -20.53 23.77
N GLU A 113 -7.55 -19.93 24.44
CA GLU A 113 -7.41 -18.49 24.65
C GLU A 113 -5.92 -18.12 24.74
N PHE A 114 -5.61 -16.83 24.66
CA PHE A 114 -4.26 -16.35 24.85
C PHE A 114 -4.01 -15.89 26.31
N ASP A 115 -2.82 -16.16 26.82
CA ASP A 115 -2.36 -15.58 28.09
C ASP A 115 -1.87 -14.13 27.93
N LYS A 116 -1.38 -13.53 28.99
CA LYS A 116 -0.83 -12.15 28.97
C LYS A 116 0.43 -12.00 28.11
N GLU A 117 1.14 -13.08 27.91
CA GLU A 117 2.36 -13.19 27.10
C GLU A 117 2.04 -13.64 25.66
N ARG A 118 0.72 -13.80 25.38
CA ARG A 118 0.20 -14.26 24.09
C ARG A 118 0.60 -15.68 23.70
N ASN A 119 0.81 -16.53 24.66
CA ASN A 119 0.88 -17.95 24.38
C ASN A 119 -0.53 -18.52 24.28
N ILE A 120 -0.76 -19.44 23.34
CA ILE A 120 -2.06 -20.13 23.25
C ILE A 120 -2.17 -21.17 24.34
N ILE A 121 -3.23 -21.05 25.15
CA ILE A 121 -3.55 -21.98 26.23
C ILE A 121 -4.92 -22.58 25.94
N CYS A 122 -5.03 -23.90 26.03
CA CYS A 122 -6.29 -24.61 25.89
C CYS A 122 -6.69 -25.24 27.24
N PHE A 123 -7.99 -25.30 27.50
CA PHE A 123 -8.58 -25.87 28.72
C PHE A 123 -9.55 -26.97 28.32
N ASP A 124 -9.51 -28.10 28.98
CA ASP A 124 -10.49 -29.15 28.84
C ASP A 124 -11.75 -28.92 29.72
N SER A 125 -12.74 -29.76 29.59
CA SER A 125 -13.99 -29.71 30.40
C SER A 125 -13.77 -29.92 31.90
N ALA A 126 -12.61 -30.43 32.31
CA ALA A 126 -12.18 -30.62 33.69
C ALA A 126 -11.24 -29.51 34.17
N TYR A 127 -11.04 -28.45 33.37
CA TYR A 127 -10.14 -27.31 33.63
C TYR A 127 -8.65 -27.68 33.70
N ALA A 128 -8.23 -28.80 33.16
CA ALA A 128 -6.81 -29.03 32.94
C ALA A 128 -6.34 -28.10 31.82
N SER A 129 -5.22 -27.41 32.06
CA SER A 129 -4.67 -26.45 31.14
C SER A 129 -3.53 -27.05 30.34
N PHE A 130 -3.45 -26.64 29.06
CA PHE A 130 -2.46 -27.09 28.10
C PHE A 130 -1.89 -25.88 27.39
N ILE A 131 -0.56 -25.76 27.35
CA ILE A 131 0.16 -24.72 26.64
C ILE A 131 0.80 -25.27 25.35
N TYR A 132 0.80 -24.51 24.30
CA TYR A 132 1.46 -24.91 23.07
C TYR A 132 2.99 -24.81 23.17
N ASP A 133 3.67 -25.92 22.85
CA ASP A 133 5.13 -26.00 22.74
C ASP A 133 5.54 -26.02 21.25
N ALA A 134 6.07 -24.91 20.77
CA ALA A 134 6.49 -24.75 19.37
C ALA A 134 7.65 -25.70 18.98
N SER A 135 8.51 -26.07 19.94
CA SER A 135 9.66 -26.93 19.65
C SER A 135 9.25 -28.38 19.30
N ARG A 136 8.07 -28.79 19.78
CA ARG A 136 7.49 -30.11 19.59
C ARG A 136 6.23 -30.10 18.71
N ASP A 137 5.79 -28.92 18.31
CA ASP A 137 4.53 -28.70 17.59
C ASP A 137 3.33 -29.41 18.24
N THR A 138 3.19 -29.29 19.57
CA THR A 138 2.16 -29.98 20.35
C THR A 138 1.78 -29.21 21.61
N PHE A 139 0.67 -29.62 22.22
CA PHE A 139 0.18 -29.07 23.49
C PHE A 139 0.68 -29.90 24.67
N LEU A 140 1.33 -29.24 25.64
CA LEU A 140 1.82 -29.86 26.85
C LEU A 140 0.90 -29.51 28.03
N ARG A 141 0.55 -30.53 28.85
CA ARG A 141 -0.23 -30.30 30.05
C ARG A 141 0.57 -29.53 31.10
N MET A 142 -0.03 -28.50 31.65
CA MET A 142 0.59 -27.69 32.71
C MET A 142 0.43 -28.37 34.06
N GLU A 143 1.49 -28.38 34.87
CA GLU A 143 1.45 -29.02 36.23
C GLU A 143 0.68 -28.16 37.24
N SER A 144 0.58 -26.85 37.03
CA SER A 144 -0.24 -25.94 37.83
C SER A 144 -1.28 -25.26 36.96
N PRO A 145 -2.54 -25.17 37.38
CA PRO A 145 -3.53 -24.46 36.60
C PRO A 145 -3.13 -22.99 36.44
N ALA A 146 -3.14 -22.52 35.18
CA ALA A 146 -2.72 -21.17 34.81
C ALA A 146 -3.73 -20.08 35.24
N PHE A 147 -4.44 -20.27 36.36
CA PHE A 147 -5.48 -19.38 36.86
C PHE A 147 -5.02 -17.93 37.11
N ALA A 148 -3.72 -17.67 37.10
CA ALA A 148 -3.19 -16.33 37.36
C ALA A 148 -3.09 -15.44 36.11
N VAL A 149 -3.39 -15.96 34.91
CA VAL A 149 -2.91 -15.34 33.66
C VAL A 149 -4.01 -15.01 32.66
N VAL A 150 -5.22 -15.60 32.77
CA VAL A 150 -6.29 -15.41 31.80
C VAL A 150 -7.37 -14.43 32.27
N PRO A 151 -7.59 -13.30 31.62
CA PRO A 151 -8.55 -12.29 32.07
C PRO A 151 -10.02 -12.61 31.82
N GLY A 152 -10.38 -13.80 31.36
CA GLY A 152 -11.76 -14.27 31.24
C GLY A 152 -11.90 -15.33 30.15
N PHE A 153 -12.53 -16.45 30.43
CA PHE A 153 -12.84 -17.49 29.45
C PHE A 153 -14.25 -18.05 29.66
N PHE A 154 -14.81 -18.59 28.60
CA PHE A 154 -16.16 -19.18 28.58
C PHE A 154 -16.06 -20.70 28.36
N SER A 155 -16.57 -21.50 29.26
CA SER A 155 -16.67 -22.95 29.08
C SER A 155 -17.98 -23.48 29.63
N GLY A 156 -18.70 -24.26 28.81
CA GLY A 156 -19.90 -24.98 29.24
C GLY A 156 -21.00 -24.13 29.89
N GLY A 157 -21.14 -22.87 29.48
CA GLY A 157 -22.07 -21.91 30.09
C GLY A 157 -21.54 -21.21 31.34
N THR A 158 -20.23 -21.31 31.63
CA THR A 158 -19.58 -20.68 32.75
C THR A 158 -18.57 -19.64 32.24
N PHE A 159 -18.64 -18.41 32.72
CA PHE A 159 -17.72 -17.33 32.40
C PHE A 159 -16.86 -17.03 33.65
N TYR A 160 -15.55 -16.92 33.46
CA TYR A 160 -14.61 -16.59 34.52
C TYR A 160 -13.88 -15.30 34.19
N THR A 161 -13.78 -14.37 35.16
CA THR A 161 -12.85 -13.23 35.09
C THR A 161 -11.89 -13.33 36.26
N ILE A 162 -10.64 -12.99 36.03
CA ILE A 162 -9.61 -12.91 37.05
C ILE A 162 -9.12 -11.46 37.14
N ASP A 163 -9.40 -10.79 38.23
CA ASP A 163 -8.85 -9.48 38.52
C ASP A 163 -8.16 -9.55 39.88
N SER A 164 -6.89 -9.10 39.94
CA SER A 164 -6.09 -8.94 41.17
C SER A 164 -6.06 -10.19 42.08
N GLY A 165 -5.98 -11.38 41.51
CA GLY A 165 -5.95 -12.63 42.29
C GLY A 165 -7.28 -13.08 42.87
N LYS A 166 -8.40 -12.50 42.41
CA LYS A 166 -9.76 -12.90 42.76
C LYS A 166 -10.48 -13.49 41.55
N VAL A 167 -11.03 -14.66 41.66
CA VAL A 167 -11.80 -15.33 40.61
C VAL A 167 -13.27 -14.99 40.78
N THR A 168 -13.88 -14.40 39.75
CA THR A 168 -15.33 -14.21 39.67
C THR A 168 -15.90 -15.18 38.65
N GLN A 169 -16.75 -16.04 39.10
CA GLN A 169 -17.39 -17.10 38.31
C GLN A 169 -18.81 -16.72 37.97
N TYR A 170 -19.19 -16.83 36.68
CA TYR A 170 -20.56 -16.67 36.21
C TYR A 170 -21.05 -18.00 35.68
N LEU A 171 -22.10 -18.55 36.30
CA LEU A 171 -22.73 -19.77 35.82
C LEU A 171 -24.01 -19.42 35.08
N SER A 172 -24.10 -19.85 33.83
CA SER A 172 -25.35 -19.81 33.04
C SER A 172 -25.97 -21.21 33.08
N SER A 173 -27.08 -21.39 33.75
CA SER A 173 -27.85 -22.61 33.73
C SER A 173 -29.34 -22.30 33.73
N ASN A 174 -30.12 -22.99 32.86
CA ASN A 174 -31.58 -22.95 32.86
C ASN A 174 -32.23 -21.54 32.90
N ASN A 175 -31.84 -20.67 32.00
CA ASN A 175 -32.33 -19.30 31.90
C ASN A 175 -31.94 -18.32 33.03
N GLU A 176 -30.95 -18.62 33.85
CA GLU A 176 -30.41 -17.71 34.84
C GLU A 176 -28.89 -17.62 34.75
N VAL A 177 -28.32 -16.39 34.85
CA VAL A 177 -26.90 -16.17 35.09
C VAL A 177 -26.69 -15.97 36.58
N ARG A 178 -25.82 -16.76 37.18
CA ARG A 178 -25.49 -16.65 38.59
C ARG A 178 -24.11 -16.01 38.73
N LEU A 179 -24.02 -14.96 39.49
CA LEU A 179 -22.80 -14.25 39.80
C LEU A 179 -22.21 -14.80 41.09
N PHE A 180 -20.95 -15.23 41.06
CA PHE A 180 -20.22 -15.71 42.26
C PHE A 180 -18.98 -14.91 42.50
N TRP A 181 -18.71 -14.61 43.79
CA TRP A 181 -17.48 -14.01 44.23
C TRP A 181 -16.85 -14.84 45.33
N ARG A 182 -15.62 -15.30 45.18
CA ARG A 182 -14.93 -16.20 46.08
C ARG A 182 -15.80 -17.41 46.55
N GLY A 183 -16.54 -17.99 45.60
CA GLY A 183 -17.44 -19.13 45.87
C GLY A 183 -18.78 -18.78 46.53
N LYS A 184 -19.05 -17.49 46.80
CA LYS A 184 -20.34 -17.07 47.37
C LYS A 184 -21.23 -16.51 46.25
N GLU A 185 -22.46 -17.05 46.13
CA GLU A 185 -23.44 -16.56 45.19
C GLU A 185 -23.88 -15.14 45.55
N LEU A 186 -23.72 -14.17 44.61
CA LEU A 186 -24.06 -12.79 44.82
C LEU A 186 -25.47 -12.45 44.35
N GLU A 187 -25.87 -12.94 43.15
CA GLU A 187 -27.18 -12.66 42.58
C GLU A 187 -27.53 -13.66 41.48
N ARG A 188 -28.84 -13.78 41.21
CA ARG A 188 -29.43 -14.45 40.05
C ARG A 188 -30.04 -13.42 39.10
N VAL A 189 -29.44 -13.27 37.94
CA VAL A 189 -30.00 -12.46 36.89
C VAL A 189 -30.76 -13.36 35.90
N PRO A 190 -32.02 -13.08 35.55
CA PRO A 190 -32.76 -13.86 34.57
C PRO A 190 -31.96 -13.98 33.27
N ASN A 191 -31.78 -15.20 32.81
CA ASN A 191 -31.03 -15.46 31.58
C ASN A 191 -31.85 -15.05 30.38
N ALA A 192 -31.75 -13.80 29.98
CA ALA A 192 -32.00 -13.40 28.61
C ALA A 192 -30.72 -13.77 27.84
N LEU A 193 -30.76 -14.85 27.04
CA LEU A 193 -29.74 -15.32 26.14
C LEU A 193 -28.60 -14.29 25.94
N TYR A 194 -27.39 -14.56 26.54
CA TYR A 194 -26.19 -13.75 26.35
C TYR A 194 -26.05 -12.40 27.10
N GLN A 195 -26.34 -12.36 28.40
CA GLN A 195 -25.88 -11.27 29.22
C GLN A 195 -24.42 -11.48 29.62
N HIS A 196 -23.53 -10.60 29.19
CA HIS A 196 -22.12 -10.61 29.58
C HIS A 196 -21.80 -9.38 30.39
N PRO A 197 -21.24 -9.49 31.61
CA PRO A 197 -20.75 -8.30 32.31
C PRO A 197 -19.60 -7.68 31.50
N LEU A 198 -19.73 -6.37 31.28
CA LEU A 198 -18.76 -5.60 30.54
C LEU A 198 -17.64 -5.09 31.46
N LEU A 199 -18.04 -4.68 32.67
CA LEU A 199 -17.12 -4.16 33.70
C LEU A 199 -17.55 -4.65 35.08
N ILE A 200 -16.54 -4.97 35.90
CA ILE A 200 -16.71 -5.34 37.30
C ILE A 200 -15.83 -4.40 38.10
N PHE A 201 -16.44 -3.52 38.90
CA PHE A 201 -15.72 -2.60 39.76
C PHE A 201 -15.43 -3.27 41.10
N ASP A 202 -16.46 -3.87 41.71
CA ASP A 202 -16.37 -4.75 42.87
C ASP A 202 -17.53 -5.74 42.90
N TYR A 203 -17.68 -6.53 43.99
CA TYR A 203 -18.71 -7.54 44.08
C TYR A 203 -20.16 -6.99 44.12
N ASN A 204 -20.33 -5.70 44.36
CA ASN A 204 -21.63 -5.02 44.39
C ASN A 204 -21.82 -4.01 43.24
N ASP A 205 -20.88 -3.93 42.34
CA ASP A 205 -20.94 -2.95 41.25
C ASP A 205 -20.47 -3.57 39.93
N VAL A 206 -21.43 -3.93 39.10
CA VAL A 206 -21.23 -4.64 37.83
C VAL A 206 -22.02 -3.92 36.73
N ILE A 207 -21.41 -3.73 35.57
CA ILE A 207 -22.07 -3.22 34.39
C ILE A 207 -22.20 -4.36 33.37
N TYR A 208 -23.36 -4.49 32.79
CA TYR A 208 -23.65 -5.48 31.75
C TYR A 208 -24.54 -4.92 30.62
N LEU A 209 -24.49 -5.54 29.44
CA LEU A 209 -25.35 -5.25 28.31
C LEU A 209 -26.46 -6.29 28.23
N ASP A 210 -27.72 -5.83 28.29
CA ASP A 210 -28.90 -6.65 28.05
C ASP A 210 -29.21 -6.70 26.54
N LEU A 211 -28.94 -7.83 25.91
CA LEU A 211 -29.10 -7.98 24.46
C LEU A 211 -30.56 -8.05 23.97
N ARG A 212 -31.54 -8.27 24.85
CA ARG A 212 -32.95 -8.21 24.47
C ARG A 212 -33.48 -6.81 24.44
N GLN A 213 -33.05 -6.00 25.43
CA GLN A 213 -33.47 -4.61 25.56
C GLN A 213 -32.54 -3.66 24.82
N LEU A 214 -31.34 -4.16 24.41
CA LEU A 214 -30.28 -3.35 23.81
C LEU A 214 -29.84 -2.20 24.70
N GLU A 215 -29.85 -2.40 26.04
CA GLU A 215 -29.53 -1.37 27.02
C GLU A 215 -28.36 -1.78 27.91
N TYR A 216 -27.58 -0.80 28.35
CA TYR A 216 -26.60 -0.98 29.41
C TYR A 216 -27.24 -0.81 30.78
N TYR A 217 -26.94 -1.73 31.67
CA TYR A 217 -27.39 -1.70 33.06
C TYR A 217 -26.22 -1.73 34.01
N ARG A 218 -26.33 -0.90 35.08
CA ARG A 218 -25.45 -0.99 36.24
C ARG A 218 -26.21 -1.63 37.38
N TYR A 219 -25.63 -2.69 37.92
CA TYR A 219 -26.08 -3.29 39.17
C TYR A 219 -25.17 -2.81 40.29
N SER A 220 -25.69 -2.10 41.27
CA SER A 220 -24.94 -1.57 42.38
C SER A 220 -25.77 -1.65 43.65
N ASN A 221 -25.20 -2.28 44.70
CA ASN A 221 -25.83 -2.40 46.03
C ASN A 221 -27.29 -2.94 46.00
N GLY A 222 -27.55 -3.96 45.22
CA GLY A 222 -28.88 -4.56 45.13
C GLY A 222 -29.87 -3.82 44.21
N LYS A 223 -29.44 -2.75 43.50
CA LYS A 223 -30.30 -1.98 42.64
C LYS A 223 -29.81 -2.01 41.17
N LYS A 224 -30.74 -2.40 40.29
CA LYS A 224 -30.56 -2.30 38.84
C LYS A 224 -30.93 -0.92 38.33
N THR A 225 -30.05 -0.27 37.59
CA THR A 225 -30.30 1.05 36.94
C THR A 225 -29.88 0.99 35.48
N SER A 226 -30.71 1.53 34.56
CA SER A 226 -30.32 1.68 33.16
C SER A 226 -29.31 2.81 33.03
N ILE A 227 -28.35 2.62 32.10
CA ILE A 227 -27.37 3.64 31.76
C ILE A 227 -27.69 4.11 30.34
N PRO A 228 -28.23 5.34 30.19
CA PRO A 228 -28.55 5.88 28.88
C PRO A 228 -27.25 6.15 28.08
N VAL A 229 -27.32 6.01 26.78
CA VAL A 229 -26.25 6.36 25.86
C VAL A 229 -26.47 7.80 25.41
N LEU A 230 -25.59 8.69 25.84
CA LEU A 230 -25.70 10.12 25.56
C LEU A 230 -24.53 10.60 24.72
N LEU A 231 -24.77 11.46 23.74
CA LEU A 231 -23.75 12.24 23.09
C LEU A 231 -23.18 13.32 24.06
N PRO A 232 -21.98 13.87 23.78
CA PRO A 232 -21.42 14.94 24.62
C PRO A 232 -22.29 16.17 24.78
N ASN A 233 -23.16 16.45 23.82
CA ASN A 233 -24.17 17.54 23.89
C ASN A 233 -25.42 17.17 24.70
N GLY A 234 -25.49 15.97 25.28
CA GLY A 234 -26.62 15.49 26.09
C GLY A 234 -27.76 14.85 25.29
N ALA A 235 -27.67 14.73 23.96
CA ALA A 235 -28.66 14.04 23.16
C ALA A 235 -28.62 12.53 23.41
N GLU A 236 -29.80 11.93 23.63
CA GLU A 236 -29.92 10.49 23.89
C GLU A 236 -29.97 9.71 22.57
N LEU A 237 -29.08 8.67 22.45
CA LEU A 237 -29.03 7.76 21.33
C LEU A 237 -29.93 6.55 21.54
N VAL A 238 -30.62 6.12 20.47
CA VAL A 238 -31.50 4.93 20.49
C VAL A 238 -30.75 3.73 19.96
N PRO A 239 -30.59 2.65 20.76
CA PRO A 239 -29.94 1.43 20.32
C PRO A 239 -30.71 0.74 19.18
N LYS A 240 -29.99 0.23 18.18
CA LYS A 240 -30.55 -0.48 17.02
C LYS A 240 -30.20 -1.96 17.00
N TYR A 241 -28.90 -2.28 17.15
CA TYR A 241 -28.43 -3.65 17.16
C TYR A 241 -27.05 -3.79 17.81
N VAL A 242 -26.66 -5.03 18.08
CA VAL A 242 -25.37 -5.39 18.69
C VAL A 242 -24.40 -5.83 17.62
N ILE A 243 -23.15 -5.43 17.75
CA ILE A 243 -22.04 -5.88 16.91
C ILE A 243 -20.96 -6.57 17.74
N LEU A 244 -20.21 -7.48 17.09
CA LEU A 244 -19.03 -8.09 17.68
C LEU A 244 -17.84 -7.15 17.54
N LEU A 245 -17.34 -6.63 18.67
CA LEU A 245 -16.15 -5.82 18.74
C LEU A 245 -14.95 -6.71 19.05
N ARG A 246 -13.89 -6.59 18.26
CA ARG A 246 -12.57 -7.09 18.62
C ARG A 246 -11.67 -5.89 18.86
N GLU A 247 -11.27 -5.71 20.11
CA GLU A 247 -10.28 -4.69 20.45
C GLU A 247 -8.97 -5.03 19.74
N GLY A 248 -8.31 -4.01 19.19
CA GLY A 248 -7.05 -4.14 18.46
C GLY A 248 -5.92 -4.67 19.35
N PRO A 249 -4.74 -4.88 18.77
CA PRO A 249 -3.64 -5.68 19.34
C PRO A 249 -3.07 -5.17 20.68
N PHE A 250 -3.41 -3.95 21.11
CA PHE A 250 -2.86 -3.35 22.35
C PHE A 250 -3.67 -3.62 23.62
N ARG A 251 -4.86 -4.17 23.52
CA ARG A 251 -5.67 -4.45 24.69
C ARG A 251 -6.15 -5.90 24.64
N SER A 252 -5.79 -6.66 25.65
CA SER A 252 -6.14 -8.06 25.89
C SER A 252 -7.29 -8.59 25.00
N ASN A 253 -7.13 -9.72 24.35
CA ASN A 253 -8.06 -10.46 23.42
C ASN A 253 -9.54 -10.55 23.88
N ARG A 254 -10.12 -9.48 24.36
CA ARG A 254 -11.53 -9.43 24.74
C ARG A 254 -12.34 -9.15 23.48
N SER A 255 -12.98 -10.19 22.97
CA SER A 255 -14.12 -9.98 22.10
C SER A 255 -15.22 -9.31 22.93
N GLY A 256 -15.33 -8.00 22.82
CA GLY A 256 -16.39 -7.21 23.43
C GLY A 256 -17.65 -7.20 22.52
N ARG A 257 -18.73 -6.66 23.04
CA ARG A 257 -19.92 -6.32 22.25
C ARG A 257 -20.16 -4.83 22.35
N GLY A 258 -20.36 -4.20 21.19
CA GLY A 258 -20.77 -2.82 21.09
C GLY A 258 -22.23 -2.70 20.66
N LEU A 259 -22.78 -1.52 20.86
CA LEU A 259 -24.10 -1.17 20.35
C LEU A 259 -23.94 -0.23 19.17
N VAL A 260 -24.69 -0.47 18.11
CA VAL A 260 -24.97 0.56 17.11
C VAL A 260 -26.24 1.27 17.54
N CYS A 261 -26.11 2.59 17.75
CA CYS A 261 -27.19 3.48 18.20
C CYS A 261 -27.46 4.53 17.13
N GLU A 262 -28.70 5.01 17.08
CA GLU A 262 -29.13 6.08 16.17
C GLU A 262 -29.50 7.33 16.94
N ASP A 263 -29.06 8.47 16.44
CA ASP A 263 -29.61 9.78 16.88
C ASP A 263 -30.98 9.97 16.23
N PRO A 264 -32.09 9.99 17.00
CA PRO A 264 -33.43 10.12 16.45
C PRO A 264 -33.68 11.47 15.77
N ALA A 265 -32.86 12.48 16.03
CA ALA A 265 -32.99 13.79 15.43
C ALA A 265 -32.38 13.90 14.04
N THR A 266 -31.26 13.18 13.80
CA THR A 266 -30.49 13.25 12.56
C THR A 266 -30.53 11.95 11.74
N GLY A 267 -30.88 10.81 12.36
CA GLY A 267 -30.78 9.49 11.76
C GLY A 267 -29.32 8.97 11.61
N ALA A 268 -28.35 9.68 12.18
CA ALA A 268 -26.96 9.28 12.17
C ALA A 268 -26.73 8.07 13.08
N LEU A 269 -25.89 7.13 12.62
CA LEU A 269 -25.52 5.92 13.36
C LEU A 269 -24.17 6.09 14.07
N TYR A 270 -24.08 5.59 15.28
CA TYR A 270 -22.90 5.65 16.13
C TYR A 270 -22.57 4.26 16.67
N MET A 271 -21.29 3.89 16.68
CA MET A 271 -20.84 2.73 17.43
C MET A 271 -20.44 3.13 18.85
N VAL A 272 -21.06 2.48 19.81
CA VAL A 272 -20.91 2.77 21.23
C VAL A 272 -20.40 1.57 21.98
N HIS A 273 -19.50 1.84 22.92
CA HIS A 273 -18.90 0.85 23.80
C HIS A 273 -18.86 1.37 25.24
N MET A 274 -18.78 0.48 26.18
CA MET A 274 -18.62 0.83 27.59
C MET A 274 -17.14 1.11 27.93
N GLU A 275 -16.86 2.32 28.35
CA GLU A 275 -15.52 2.74 28.78
C GLU A 275 -15.16 2.18 30.17
N ALA A 276 -13.87 2.19 30.50
CA ALA A 276 -13.38 1.73 31.80
C ALA A 276 -13.91 2.53 32.99
N ASN A 277 -14.36 3.77 32.76
CA ASN A 277 -14.98 4.63 33.76
C ASN A 277 -16.46 4.28 34.07
N GLY A 278 -17.02 3.29 33.37
CA GLY A 278 -18.40 2.85 33.53
C GLY A 278 -19.46 3.73 32.85
N LYS A 279 -19.05 4.51 31.85
CA LYS A 279 -19.95 5.30 31.01
C LYS A 279 -19.89 4.79 29.56
N PRO A 280 -21.01 4.79 28.84
CA PRO A 280 -20.98 4.54 27.41
C PRO A 280 -20.20 5.64 26.69
N GLY A 281 -19.23 5.28 25.86
CA GLY A 281 -18.48 6.18 25.01
C GLY A 281 -18.72 5.89 23.55
N VAL A 282 -18.71 6.91 22.71
CA VAL A 282 -18.79 6.77 21.26
C VAL A 282 -17.40 6.36 20.75
N LEU A 283 -17.31 5.16 20.16
CA LEU A 283 -16.08 4.67 19.52
C LEU A 283 -15.96 5.18 18.09
N ILE A 284 -17.05 5.10 17.32
CA ILE A 284 -17.09 5.55 15.94
C ILE A 284 -18.34 6.39 15.77
N PRO A 285 -18.21 7.66 15.42
CA PRO A 285 -19.33 8.51 15.02
C PRO A 285 -19.70 8.25 13.54
N TRP A 286 -20.94 8.52 13.19
CA TRP A 286 -21.44 8.55 11.81
C TRP A 286 -21.15 7.29 10.99
N LEU A 287 -21.58 6.15 11.51
CA LEU A 287 -21.48 4.88 10.78
C LEU A 287 -22.34 4.90 9.50
N PRO A 288 -21.88 4.21 8.45
CA PRO A 288 -22.68 4.00 7.25
C PRO A 288 -23.97 3.22 7.56
N LYS A 289 -24.99 3.35 6.69
CA LYS A 289 -26.29 2.67 6.84
C LYS A 289 -26.25 1.17 6.50
N GLU A 290 -25.10 0.64 6.12
CA GLU A 290 -24.94 -0.77 5.82
C GLU A 290 -25.01 -1.65 7.08
N ALA A 291 -25.38 -2.92 6.89
CA ALA A 291 -25.40 -3.87 7.99
C ALA A 291 -23.97 -4.24 8.40
N ILE A 292 -23.60 -3.87 9.62
CA ILE A 292 -22.30 -4.17 10.20
C ILE A 292 -22.41 -5.38 11.11
N PHE A 293 -21.59 -6.42 10.86
CA PHE A 293 -21.60 -7.66 11.65
C PHE A 293 -20.48 -7.69 12.70
N THR A 294 -19.32 -7.10 12.38
CA THR A 294 -18.13 -7.14 13.22
C THR A 294 -17.27 -5.89 13.00
N ALA A 295 -16.49 -5.56 14.00
CA ALA A 295 -15.50 -4.47 13.92
C ALA A 295 -14.22 -4.85 14.63
N THR A 296 -13.08 -4.40 14.08
CA THR A 296 -11.77 -4.50 14.73
C THR A 296 -10.97 -3.23 14.48
N GLN A 297 -10.07 -2.88 15.40
CA GLN A 297 -9.21 -1.71 15.29
C GLN A 297 -7.79 -2.14 14.92
N ASP A 298 -7.13 -1.38 14.07
CA ASP A 298 -5.72 -1.60 13.76
C ASP A 298 -4.77 -0.84 14.71
N LEU A 299 -3.48 -1.02 14.49
CA LEU A 299 -2.42 -0.38 15.28
C LEU A 299 -2.43 1.16 15.21
N ALA A 300 -2.92 1.71 14.12
CA ALA A 300 -3.03 3.15 13.90
C ALA A 300 -4.30 3.76 14.51
N GLY A 301 -5.20 2.91 15.02
CA GLY A 301 -6.47 3.34 15.60
C GLY A 301 -7.62 3.40 14.63
N ASN A 302 -7.44 3.00 13.37
CA ASN A 302 -8.53 2.96 12.41
C ASN A 302 -9.38 1.70 12.59
N TRP A 303 -10.60 1.76 12.06
CA TRP A 303 -11.56 0.69 12.21
C TRP A 303 -11.77 -0.09 10.92
N TRP A 304 -11.86 -1.38 11.07
CA TRP A 304 -12.26 -2.32 10.03
C TRP A 304 -13.62 -2.89 10.40
N LEU A 305 -14.60 -2.72 9.53
CA LEU A 305 -15.97 -3.20 9.72
C LEU A 305 -16.24 -4.30 8.71
N GLY A 306 -16.73 -5.44 9.18
CA GLY A 306 -17.27 -6.48 8.32
C GLY A 306 -18.75 -6.21 8.05
N THR A 307 -19.10 -6.11 6.77
CA THR A 307 -20.43 -5.72 6.30
C THR A 307 -21.03 -6.77 5.35
N ASN A 308 -22.26 -6.53 4.90
CA ASN A 308 -22.89 -7.33 3.85
C ASN A 308 -22.37 -7.03 2.43
N SER A 309 -21.58 -5.98 2.24
CA SER A 309 -21.00 -5.60 0.93
C SER A 309 -19.50 -5.76 0.86
N GLY A 310 -18.85 -6.20 1.95
CA GLY A 310 -17.41 -6.42 2.04
C GLY A 310 -16.84 -5.98 3.36
N ILE A 311 -15.62 -5.45 3.30
CA ILE A 311 -14.91 -4.91 4.45
C ILE A 311 -14.83 -3.40 4.29
N MET A 312 -15.40 -2.68 5.23
CA MET A 312 -15.29 -1.24 5.26
C MET A 312 -14.17 -0.81 6.19
N TYR A 313 -13.31 0.03 5.68
CA TYR A 313 -12.24 0.67 6.40
C TYR A 313 -12.64 2.10 6.76
N LEU A 314 -12.52 2.46 8.03
CA LEU A 314 -12.87 3.79 8.54
C LEU A 314 -11.69 4.45 9.23
N LYS A 315 -11.47 5.71 8.92
CA LYS A 315 -10.54 6.60 9.65
C LYS A 315 -11.35 7.54 10.53
N PRO A 316 -11.51 7.28 11.83
CA PRO A 316 -12.35 8.14 12.70
C PRO A 316 -11.74 9.53 12.89
N ASP A 317 -10.43 9.68 12.68
CA ASP A 317 -9.71 10.96 12.76
C ASP A 317 -9.93 11.83 11.52
N LEU A 318 -10.62 11.28 10.50
CA LEU A 318 -10.90 11.94 9.24
C LEU A 318 -12.41 12.03 9.00
N LEU A 319 -12.94 13.25 9.00
CA LEU A 319 -14.34 13.53 8.70
C LEU A 319 -14.44 14.21 7.34
N THR A 320 -15.28 13.71 6.47
CA THR A 320 -15.53 14.27 5.13
C THR A 320 -16.92 14.86 5.02
N PHE A 321 -17.04 15.90 4.20
CA PHE A 321 -18.27 16.59 3.87
C PHE A 321 -18.29 16.75 2.36
N ASP A 322 -18.98 15.84 1.68
CA ASP A 322 -19.07 15.85 0.22
C ASP A 322 -20.04 16.93 -0.28
N ASP A 323 -19.80 17.47 -1.45
CA ASP A 323 -20.55 18.60 -2.01
C ASP A 323 -22.01 18.26 -2.35
N ASP A 324 -22.37 16.99 -2.48
CA ASP A 324 -23.73 16.50 -2.68
C ASP A 324 -24.53 16.34 -1.38
N GLN A 325 -23.89 16.52 -0.21
CA GLN A 325 -24.57 16.42 1.09
C GLN A 325 -25.52 17.59 1.34
N PRO A 326 -26.71 17.33 1.91
CA PRO A 326 -27.62 18.40 2.31
C PRO A 326 -26.98 19.37 3.31
N GLY A 327 -26.94 20.63 2.94
CA GLY A 327 -26.35 21.69 3.74
C GLY A 327 -24.90 22.00 3.38
N MET A 328 -24.29 21.24 2.46
CA MET A 328 -22.95 21.55 1.93
C MET A 328 -23.08 22.53 0.74
N VAL A 329 -22.10 23.42 0.62
CA VAL A 329 -21.92 24.33 -0.50
C VAL A 329 -20.98 23.73 -1.51
N ASN A 330 -21.11 24.12 -2.79
CA ASN A 330 -20.27 23.66 -3.87
C ASN A 330 -19.11 24.64 -4.14
N GLY A 331 -17.97 24.12 -4.55
CA GLY A 331 -16.77 24.94 -4.83
C GLY A 331 -16.30 25.66 -3.58
N LEU A 332 -15.75 24.92 -2.63
CA LEU A 332 -15.38 25.42 -1.31
C LEU A 332 -14.09 26.22 -1.37
N PHE A 333 -14.16 27.55 -1.23
CA PHE A 333 -13.01 28.44 -1.32
C PHE A 333 -12.56 29.08 -0.01
N SER A 334 -13.31 28.93 1.07
CA SER A 334 -12.96 29.55 2.33
C SER A 334 -13.45 28.74 3.52
N ILE A 335 -12.63 28.64 4.55
CA ILE A 335 -12.99 28.01 5.84
C ILE A 335 -12.55 28.94 6.97
N GLY A 336 -13.38 29.06 8.00
CA GLY A 336 -13.07 29.82 9.20
C GLY A 336 -13.88 29.35 10.40
N GLU A 337 -13.37 29.61 11.60
CA GLU A 337 -14.02 29.31 12.88
C GLU A 337 -14.51 30.61 13.52
N ASP A 338 -15.77 30.63 13.95
CA ASP A 338 -16.28 31.75 14.71
C ASP A 338 -15.94 31.68 16.20
N SER A 339 -16.27 32.74 16.96
CA SER A 339 -15.98 32.79 18.39
C SER A 339 -16.76 31.79 19.27
N GLU A 340 -17.73 31.09 18.70
CA GLU A 340 -18.48 30.02 19.36
C GLU A 340 -17.93 28.62 19.01
N GLY A 341 -16.95 28.51 18.10
CA GLY A 341 -16.35 27.26 17.64
C GLY A 341 -17.16 26.61 16.52
N ASN A 342 -18.06 27.32 15.84
CA ASN A 342 -18.69 26.83 14.62
C ASN A 342 -17.74 27.03 13.43
N ILE A 343 -17.72 26.06 12.53
CA ILE A 343 -16.91 26.13 11.30
C ILE A 343 -17.78 26.60 10.15
N TRP A 344 -17.38 27.70 9.55
CA TRP A 344 -18.03 28.34 8.40
C TRP A 344 -17.23 28.00 7.14
N MET A 345 -17.89 27.40 6.19
CA MET A 345 -17.32 26.95 4.91
C MET A 345 -18.01 27.69 3.78
N GLY A 346 -17.28 28.57 3.09
CA GLY A 346 -17.81 29.47 2.07
C GLY A 346 -17.70 28.86 0.67
N GLY A 347 -18.86 28.75 -0.02
CA GLY A 347 -18.99 28.25 -1.37
C GLY A 347 -18.91 29.33 -2.46
N HIS A 348 -18.34 28.97 -3.61
CA HIS A 348 -18.21 29.87 -4.76
C HIS A 348 -19.08 29.46 -5.95
N GLU A 349 -19.39 28.20 -6.10
CA GLU A 349 -20.18 27.67 -7.19
C GLU A 349 -21.70 27.72 -6.91
N GLY A 350 -22.50 27.61 -7.97
CA GLY A 350 -23.96 27.69 -7.84
C GLY A 350 -24.44 28.99 -7.21
N PRO A 351 -25.36 28.96 -6.25
CA PRO A 351 -25.80 30.13 -5.50
C PRO A 351 -24.75 30.62 -4.48
N GLY A 352 -23.74 29.83 -4.16
CA GLY A 352 -22.78 30.10 -3.08
C GLY A 352 -23.42 29.93 -1.71
N GLY A 353 -23.00 30.78 -0.74
CA GLY A 353 -23.45 30.70 0.65
C GLY A 353 -22.43 30.06 1.55
N PHE A 354 -22.87 29.65 2.72
CA PHE A 354 -22.03 28.98 3.72
C PHE A 354 -22.64 27.66 4.14
N SER A 355 -21.79 26.66 4.30
CA SER A 355 -22.08 25.52 5.13
C SER A 355 -21.55 25.79 6.53
N VAL A 356 -22.37 25.61 7.54
CA VAL A 356 -21.98 25.87 8.93
C VAL A 356 -22.06 24.59 9.73
N PHE A 357 -20.94 24.22 10.33
CA PHE A 357 -20.83 23.04 11.16
C PHE A 357 -20.65 23.42 12.63
N ASP A 358 -21.56 23.02 13.49
CA ASP A 358 -21.56 23.32 14.94
C ASP A 358 -20.87 22.25 15.80
N GLY A 359 -20.21 21.30 15.16
CA GLY A 359 -19.61 20.11 15.80
C GLY A 359 -20.48 18.86 15.67
N TYR A 360 -21.75 19.00 15.32
CA TYR A 360 -22.72 17.90 15.21
C TYR A 360 -23.57 17.94 13.94
N LYS A 361 -23.93 19.15 13.48
CA LYS A 361 -24.81 19.34 12.34
C LYS A 361 -24.21 20.27 11.33
N LEU A 362 -24.47 19.95 10.08
CA LEU A 362 -24.22 20.83 8.95
C LEU A 362 -25.50 21.53 8.57
N ARG A 363 -25.46 22.87 8.41
CA ARG A 363 -26.56 23.68 7.94
C ARG A 363 -26.12 24.63 6.84
N TYR A 364 -26.99 24.89 5.89
CA TYR A 364 -26.77 25.89 4.85
C TYR A 364 -27.24 27.25 5.32
N GLU A 365 -26.47 28.30 5.03
CA GLU A 365 -26.76 29.68 5.36
C GLU A 365 -26.42 30.63 4.20
N ASN A 366 -27.35 31.44 3.77
CA ASN A 366 -27.12 32.45 2.73
C ASN A 366 -27.63 33.84 3.12
N PHE A 367 -28.13 34.02 4.33
CA PHE A 367 -28.67 35.27 4.88
C PHE A 367 -29.77 35.91 4.01
N GLY A 368 -30.50 35.08 3.26
CA GLY A 368 -31.58 35.54 2.35
C GLY A 368 -31.11 36.14 1.02
N GLU A 369 -29.81 36.07 0.71
CA GLU A 369 -29.26 36.53 -0.56
C GLU A 369 -29.53 35.48 -1.67
N GLN A 370 -29.83 35.92 -2.89
CA GLN A 370 -30.08 35.03 -4.03
C GLN A 370 -28.78 34.39 -4.56
N SER A 371 -27.66 35.10 -4.42
CA SER A 371 -26.32 34.63 -4.80
C SER A 371 -25.28 35.22 -3.86
N LEU A 372 -24.63 34.36 -3.10
CA LEU A 372 -23.62 34.74 -2.12
C LEU A 372 -22.33 33.95 -2.37
N LYS A 373 -21.62 34.26 -3.44
CA LYS A 373 -20.38 33.60 -3.80
C LYS A 373 -19.21 34.07 -2.95
N ILE A 374 -18.55 33.18 -2.24
CA ILE A 374 -17.47 33.50 -1.32
C ILE A 374 -16.12 33.37 -2.03
N LEU A 375 -15.22 34.30 -1.77
CA LEU A 375 -13.84 34.32 -2.26
C LEU A 375 -12.90 33.59 -1.29
N PRO A 376 -11.68 33.20 -1.72
CA PRO A 376 -10.69 32.54 -0.86
C PRO A 376 -10.31 33.37 0.37
N GLY A 377 -10.06 32.69 1.48
CA GLY A 377 -9.54 33.28 2.72
C GLY A 377 -10.61 33.79 3.69
N SER A 378 -10.28 33.67 4.95
CA SER A 378 -11.06 34.13 6.11
C SER A 378 -10.13 34.53 7.24
N VAL A 379 -10.63 35.33 8.19
CA VAL A 379 -9.91 35.67 9.42
C VAL A 379 -10.90 35.94 10.57
N LEU A 380 -10.55 35.41 11.74
CA LEU A 380 -11.23 35.82 12.97
C LEU A 380 -10.59 37.13 13.45
N GLY A 381 -11.39 38.21 13.47
CA GLY A 381 -10.92 39.50 13.93
C GLY A 381 -10.87 39.61 15.46
N PRO A 382 -10.19 40.65 15.99
CA PRO A 382 -10.07 40.88 17.43
C PRO A 382 -11.39 41.06 18.14
N SER A 383 -12.43 41.55 17.48
CA SER A 383 -13.79 41.71 18.05
C SER A 383 -14.56 40.39 18.16
N GLY A 384 -13.98 39.28 17.67
CA GLY A 384 -14.58 37.96 17.58
C GLY A 384 -15.56 37.79 16.40
N HIS A 385 -15.52 38.71 15.40
CA HIS A 385 -16.20 38.54 14.13
C HIS A 385 -15.34 37.77 13.15
N LEU A 386 -15.94 36.84 12.43
CA LEU A 386 -15.29 36.08 11.35
C LEU A 386 -15.54 36.79 10.03
N PHE A 387 -14.45 37.16 9.33
CA PHE A 387 -14.51 37.91 8.08
C PHE A 387 -14.32 37.06 6.86
N PHE A 388 -15.12 37.36 5.81
CA PHE A 388 -15.06 36.78 4.47
C PHE A 388 -15.23 37.85 3.39
N SER A 389 -14.86 37.53 2.16
CA SER A 389 -15.11 38.38 0.99
C SER A 389 -16.02 37.70 -0.01
N THR A 390 -16.83 38.51 -0.76
CA THR A 390 -17.74 38.00 -1.76
C THR A 390 -17.30 38.31 -3.18
N ALA A 391 -17.53 37.37 -4.11
CA ALA A 391 -17.44 37.60 -5.56
C ALA A 391 -18.71 38.19 -6.15
N SER A 392 -19.86 38.12 -5.46
CA SER A 392 -21.13 38.62 -5.92
C SER A 392 -21.09 40.13 -6.11
N THR A 393 -21.73 40.65 -7.14
CA THR A 393 -21.76 42.10 -7.45
C THR A 393 -22.95 42.76 -6.77
N PRO A 394 -22.76 43.83 -5.98
CA PRO A 394 -21.46 44.46 -5.61
C PRO A 394 -20.65 43.59 -4.67
N ARG A 395 -19.30 43.60 -4.81
CA ARG A 395 -18.43 42.89 -3.88
C ARG A 395 -18.49 43.49 -2.49
N ARG A 396 -18.55 42.63 -1.49
CA ARG A 396 -18.72 43.01 -0.09
C ARG A 396 -17.76 42.22 0.80
N ILE A 397 -17.40 42.79 1.92
CA ILE A 397 -16.85 42.01 3.05
C ILE A 397 -18.04 41.66 3.94
N ILE A 398 -18.06 40.43 4.40
CA ILE A 398 -19.04 39.92 5.36
C ILE A 398 -18.30 39.66 6.65
N SER A 399 -18.74 40.17 7.75
CA SER A 399 -18.31 39.76 9.08
C SER A 399 -19.47 39.10 9.83
N ILE A 400 -19.19 37.98 10.49
CA ILE A 400 -20.22 37.14 11.12
C ILE A 400 -19.84 36.97 12.59
N LYS A 401 -20.83 37.18 13.49
CA LYS A 401 -20.72 36.86 14.90
C LYS A 401 -22.06 36.38 15.43
N ASN A 402 -22.08 35.30 16.18
CA ASN A 402 -23.30 34.67 16.70
C ASN A 402 -24.34 34.38 15.61
N GLY A 403 -23.89 34.03 14.40
CA GLY A 403 -24.77 33.77 13.24
C GLY A 403 -25.34 35.02 12.56
N GLU A 404 -25.06 36.20 13.07
CA GLU A 404 -25.56 37.46 12.49
C GLU A 404 -24.53 38.11 11.55
N PRO A 405 -24.86 38.41 10.28
CA PRO A 405 -23.96 38.98 9.30
C PRO A 405 -23.95 40.51 9.33
N ILE A 406 -22.79 41.09 9.12
CA ILE A 406 -22.62 42.49 8.77
C ILE A 406 -22.04 42.57 7.35
N PHE A 407 -22.76 43.20 6.43
CA PHE A 407 -22.30 43.40 5.06
C PHE A 407 -21.70 44.78 4.90
N GLN A 408 -20.45 44.88 4.45
CA GLN A 408 -19.80 46.14 4.18
C GLN A 408 -19.20 46.16 2.78
N ARG A 409 -19.31 47.33 2.13
CA ARG A 409 -18.70 47.57 0.84
C ARG A 409 -17.55 48.55 1.01
N TYR A 410 -16.42 48.16 0.47
CA TYR A 410 -15.27 49.05 0.34
C TYR A 410 -14.91 49.17 -1.13
N SER A 411 -14.72 50.42 -1.60
CA SER A 411 -14.22 50.67 -2.95
C SER A 411 -13.22 51.80 -2.94
N LYS A 412 -12.22 51.70 -3.80
CA LYS A 412 -11.25 52.76 -4.10
C LYS A 412 -11.38 53.10 -5.60
N ASP A 413 -11.52 54.38 -5.94
CA ASP A 413 -11.63 54.86 -7.32
C ASP A 413 -12.74 54.13 -8.14
N GLY A 414 -13.83 53.75 -7.50
CA GLY A 414 -14.98 53.03 -8.12
C GLY A 414 -14.74 51.53 -8.32
N ILE A 415 -13.64 50.99 -7.87
CA ILE A 415 -13.28 49.57 -7.91
C ILE A 415 -13.60 48.96 -6.54
N ASP A 416 -14.50 47.97 -6.50
CA ASP A 416 -14.81 47.23 -5.29
C ASP A 416 -13.68 46.30 -4.85
N LEU A 417 -13.38 46.23 -3.56
CA LEU A 417 -12.37 45.37 -2.98
C LEU A 417 -12.65 43.92 -3.28
N SER A 418 -11.68 43.28 -3.91
CA SER A 418 -11.63 41.83 -4.17
C SER A 418 -10.60 41.20 -3.26
N ALA A 419 -10.97 40.88 -2.04
CA ALA A 419 -10.06 40.29 -1.07
C ALA A 419 -9.91 38.79 -1.34
N PHE A 420 -8.68 38.34 -1.41
CA PHE A 420 -8.29 36.93 -1.63
C PHE A 420 -7.55 36.33 -0.46
N TYR A 421 -7.10 37.17 0.47
CA TYR A 421 -6.37 36.71 1.64
C TYR A 421 -6.62 37.64 2.80
N PHE A 422 -6.80 37.05 3.97
CA PHE A 422 -6.94 37.77 5.21
C PHE A 422 -5.96 37.23 6.24
N THR A 423 -5.38 38.12 7.07
CA THR A 423 -4.59 37.76 8.24
C THR A 423 -4.77 38.75 9.36
N SER A 424 -4.85 38.26 10.59
CA SER A 424 -4.82 39.12 11.79
C SER A 424 -3.37 39.42 12.12
N LEU A 425 -3.07 40.68 12.39
CA LEU A 425 -1.77 41.15 12.77
C LEU A 425 -1.64 41.22 14.30
N ARG A 426 -0.42 41.23 14.81
CA ARG A 426 -0.13 41.26 16.24
C ARG A 426 -0.57 42.55 16.93
N ASN A 427 -0.79 43.62 16.18
CA ASN A 427 -1.29 44.89 16.67
C ASN A 427 -2.82 45.01 16.59
N ASP A 428 -3.55 43.91 16.53
CA ASP A 428 -5.01 43.81 16.43
C ASP A 428 -5.61 44.45 15.16
N HIS A 429 -4.79 44.64 14.10
CA HIS A 429 -5.29 45.05 12.81
C HIS A 429 -5.52 43.80 11.93
N ILE A 430 -6.36 43.98 10.90
CA ILE A 430 -6.57 42.99 9.85
C ILE A 430 -5.83 43.46 8.60
N ALA A 431 -4.96 42.61 8.06
CA ALA A 431 -4.37 42.81 6.77
C ALA A 431 -5.11 42.01 5.72
N ILE A 432 -5.42 42.63 4.59
CA ILE A 432 -6.19 42.07 3.49
C ILE A 432 -5.35 42.17 2.22
N GLY A 433 -5.04 41.03 1.62
CA GLY A 433 -4.48 40.96 0.27
C GLY A 433 -5.62 41.01 -0.77
N SER A 434 -5.54 41.90 -1.72
CA SER A 434 -6.52 42.02 -2.79
C SER A 434 -5.87 41.94 -4.17
N VAL A 435 -6.63 41.44 -5.14
CA VAL A 435 -6.17 41.34 -6.53
C VAL A 435 -6.40 42.62 -7.37
N ASN A 436 -6.86 43.69 -6.74
CA ASN A 436 -7.24 44.91 -7.48
C ASN A 436 -6.96 46.23 -6.75
N ILE A 437 -6.72 46.24 -5.47
CA ILE A 437 -6.52 47.46 -4.66
C ILE A 437 -5.16 47.47 -3.96
N GLY A 438 -4.47 46.29 -3.88
CA GLY A 438 -3.21 46.16 -3.17
C GLY A 438 -3.40 45.57 -1.77
N LEU A 439 -2.54 45.96 -0.84
CA LEU A 439 -2.63 45.60 0.56
C LEU A 439 -3.53 46.60 1.32
N VAL A 440 -4.56 46.08 1.96
CA VAL A 440 -5.47 46.89 2.81
C VAL A 440 -5.22 46.53 4.28
N LEU A 441 -4.92 47.53 5.09
CA LEU A 441 -4.82 47.46 6.55
C LEU A 441 -6.01 48.13 7.16
N ALA A 442 -6.69 47.45 8.10
CA ALA A 442 -7.90 47.96 8.73
C ALA A 442 -7.95 47.56 10.21
N GLU A 443 -8.67 48.31 10.99
CA GLU A 443 -9.06 47.98 12.36
C GLU A 443 -10.43 47.31 12.39
N ASP A 444 -10.57 46.32 13.23
CA ASP A 444 -11.87 45.68 13.50
C ASP A 444 -12.60 46.39 14.65
N SER A 445 -13.62 47.18 14.29
CA SER A 445 -14.47 47.84 15.26
C SER A 445 -15.83 47.13 15.31
N SER A 446 -15.98 46.13 16.16
CA SER A 446 -17.20 45.34 16.33
C SER A 446 -17.75 44.78 15.01
N GLY A 447 -16.91 44.22 14.20
CA GLY A 447 -17.24 43.63 12.91
C GLY A 447 -17.20 44.61 11.73
N TRP A 448 -16.97 45.90 11.96
CA TRP A 448 -16.77 46.88 10.91
C TRP A 448 -15.29 47.15 10.69
N LEU A 449 -14.84 47.06 9.43
CA LEU A 449 -13.51 47.50 9.06
C LEU A 449 -13.42 49.04 9.04
N THR A 450 -12.60 49.57 9.90
CA THR A 450 -12.42 51.02 10.09
C THR A 450 -10.95 51.41 9.98
N ASN A 451 -10.62 52.69 9.98
CA ASN A 451 -9.22 53.20 9.86
C ASN A 451 -8.44 52.56 8.71
N ILE A 452 -9.12 52.45 7.57
CA ILE A 452 -8.59 51.73 6.41
C ILE A 452 -7.39 52.47 5.80
N ARG A 453 -6.28 51.78 5.70
CA ARG A 453 -5.05 52.25 5.00
C ARG A 453 -4.77 51.30 3.84
N VAL A 454 -4.55 51.88 2.67
CA VAL A 454 -4.21 51.12 1.46
C VAL A 454 -2.75 51.35 1.10
N ILE A 455 -2.06 50.25 0.81
CA ILE A 455 -0.70 50.22 0.25
C ILE A 455 -0.83 49.64 -1.15
N ASP A 456 -0.63 50.45 -2.16
CA ASP A 456 -0.85 50.16 -3.57
C ASP A 456 0.30 50.68 -4.45
N GLU A 457 0.09 50.83 -5.74
CA GLU A 457 1.09 51.35 -6.68
C GLU A 457 1.49 52.79 -6.32
N ASP A 458 0.59 53.63 -5.83
CA ASP A 458 0.86 55.01 -5.40
C ASP A 458 1.76 55.06 -4.17
N LYS A 459 1.75 53.95 -3.37
CA LYS A 459 2.57 53.77 -2.17
C LYS A 459 3.82 52.91 -2.42
N GLY A 460 4.10 52.60 -3.66
CA GLY A 460 5.33 51.93 -4.07
C GLY A 460 5.22 50.41 -4.34
N LEU A 461 4.02 49.82 -4.30
CA LEU A 461 3.86 48.51 -4.88
C LEU A 461 4.02 48.64 -6.41
N ASN A 462 4.58 47.60 -7.07
CA ASN A 462 4.67 47.57 -8.51
C ASN A 462 3.46 46.87 -9.19
N THR A 463 2.48 46.44 -8.43
CA THR A 463 1.15 46.00 -8.87
C THR A 463 0.20 45.96 -7.68
N ASN A 464 -1.09 46.14 -7.93
CA ASN A 464 -2.15 46.05 -6.93
C ASN A 464 -2.64 44.60 -6.68
N ASP A 465 -1.99 43.59 -7.28
CA ASP A 465 -2.30 42.18 -7.05
C ASP A 465 -1.49 41.65 -5.86
N VAL A 466 -2.17 41.49 -4.73
CA VAL A 466 -1.60 40.90 -3.50
C VAL A 466 -2.39 39.62 -3.18
N GLY A 467 -1.79 38.46 -3.42
CA GLY A 467 -2.41 37.15 -3.23
C GLY A 467 -2.28 36.61 -1.82
N THR A 468 -1.18 36.94 -1.11
CA THR A 468 -0.96 36.50 0.28
C THR A 468 -0.26 37.59 1.11
N VAL A 469 -0.49 37.56 2.43
CA VAL A 469 0.12 38.49 3.38
C VAL A 469 0.56 37.71 4.62
N THR A 470 1.83 37.84 5.02
CA THR A 470 2.35 37.20 6.24
C THR A 470 3.17 38.20 7.05
N GLU A 471 2.82 38.39 8.34
CA GLU A 471 3.58 39.20 9.27
C GLU A 471 4.78 38.43 9.83
N ASP A 472 6.00 38.99 9.74
CA ASP A 472 7.17 38.39 10.36
C ASP A 472 7.35 38.81 11.84
N LEU A 473 8.32 38.21 12.53
CA LEU A 473 8.57 38.49 13.96
C LEU A 473 8.98 39.97 14.24
N ALA A 474 9.39 40.71 13.22
CA ALA A 474 9.70 42.13 13.32
C ALA A 474 8.51 43.05 12.99
N GLY A 475 7.33 42.51 12.71
CA GLY A 475 6.13 43.28 12.32
C GLY A 475 6.13 43.74 10.87
N ARG A 476 6.97 43.21 10.01
CA ARG A 476 7.00 43.52 8.59
C ARG A 476 6.07 42.59 7.84
N LEU A 477 5.44 43.04 6.77
CA LEU A 477 4.47 42.27 5.99
C LEU A 477 5.11 41.79 4.69
N TRP A 478 5.20 40.46 4.56
CA TRP A 478 5.62 39.79 3.34
C TRP A 478 4.42 39.56 2.46
N LEU A 479 4.51 40.01 1.22
CA LEU A 479 3.42 40.02 0.26
C LEU A 479 3.78 39.07 -0.90
N GLY A 480 3.00 38.04 -1.08
CA GLY A 480 3.03 37.21 -2.28
C GLY A 480 2.11 37.77 -3.35
N ARG A 481 2.55 37.73 -4.61
CA ARG A 481 1.86 38.44 -5.69
C ARG A 481 1.47 37.51 -6.82
N LEU A 482 0.34 37.77 -7.43
CA LEU A 482 -0.16 37.15 -8.63
C LEU A 482 -0.01 38.07 -9.84
N PRO A 483 0.45 37.66 -11.03
CA PRO A 483 0.87 36.29 -11.33
C PRO A 483 2.32 35.97 -10.91
N ALA A 484 3.14 36.97 -10.50
CA ALA A 484 4.52 36.70 -10.10
C ALA A 484 5.15 37.79 -9.22
N GLY A 485 6.00 37.38 -8.29
CA GLY A 485 6.85 38.26 -7.49
C GLY A 485 6.54 38.27 -6.01
N MET A 486 7.33 39.01 -5.28
CA MET A 486 7.18 39.28 -3.85
C MET A 486 7.36 40.75 -3.56
N ALA A 487 6.75 41.22 -2.48
CA ALA A 487 7.08 42.51 -1.90
C ALA A 487 7.15 42.39 -0.38
N LEU A 488 7.83 43.36 0.24
CA LEU A 488 7.85 43.56 1.68
C LEU A 488 7.38 44.98 1.98
N TYR A 489 6.43 45.11 2.87
CA TYR A 489 6.06 46.38 3.47
C TYR A 489 6.55 46.43 4.91
N ASP A 490 7.32 47.44 5.24
CA ASP A 490 7.78 47.76 6.60
C ASP A 490 6.90 48.88 7.18
N PRO A 491 5.92 48.56 8.03
CA PRO A 491 5.02 49.58 8.62
C PRO A 491 5.73 50.59 9.47
N ALA A 492 6.85 50.21 10.14
CA ALA A 492 7.60 51.13 11.00
C ALA A 492 8.35 52.21 10.22
N LYS A 493 8.71 51.95 8.98
CA LYS A 493 9.40 52.88 8.08
C LYS A 493 8.50 53.40 6.98
N ASP A 494 7.28 52.94 6.87
CA ASP A 494 6.36 53.21 5.75
C ASP A 494 7.00 52.97 4.39
N THR A 495 7.70 51.87 4.22
CA THR A 495 8.54 51.57 3.03
C THR A 495 8.11 50.25 2.40
N VAL A 496 7.98 50.27 1.08
CA VAL A 496 7.73 49.08 0.25
C VAL A 496 9.02 48.73 -0.49
N VAL A 497 9.37 47.44 -0.48
CA VAL A 497 10.44 46.87 -1.32
C VAL A 497 9.86 45.77 -2.20
N ASN A 498 10.12 45.86 -3.48
CA ASN A 498 9.61 44.90 -4.45
C ASN A 498 10.74 44.08 -5.05
N TRP A 499 10.50 42.77 -5.16
CA TRP A 499 11.35 41.85 -5.90
C TRP A 499 10.56 41.30 -7.08
N ALA A 500 10.89 41.84 -8.25
CA ALA A 500 10.34 41.32 -9.49
C ALA A 500 10.97 39.95 -9.81
N ARG A 501 10.38 39.27 -10.76
CA ARG A 501 10.86 38.01 -11.33
C ARG A 501 12.36 38.08 -11.68
N GLN A 502 13.10 36.96 -11.44
CA GLN A 502 14.47 36.84 -11.91
C GLN A 502 14.53 36.95 -13.47
N PRO A 503 15.39 37.74 -14.04
CA PRO A 503 15.60 37.79 -15.49
C PRO A 503 16.15 36.44 -15.97
N GLY A 504 15.45 35.79 -16.91
CA GLY A 504 15.91 34.54 -17.53
C GLY A 504 15.19 33.29 -17.02
N ASP A 505 14.33 33.39 -16.02
CA ASP A 505 13.52 32.25 -15.55
C ASP A 505 12.17 32.18 -16.32
N ASN A 506 11.95 31.09 -17.03
CA ASN A 506 10.71 30.89 -17.78
C ASN A 506 9.51 30.51 -16.89
N HIS A 507 9.70 30.32 -15.58
CA HIS A 507 8.67 29.98 -14.64
C HIS A 507 8.25 31.17 -13.79
N THR A 508 6.97 31.53 -13.84
CA THR A 508 6.39 32.59 -13.00
C THR A 508 6.24 32.05 -11.58
N LEU A 509 7.04 32.56 -10.63
CA LEU A 509 6.85 32.31 -9.20
C LEU A 509 5.65 33.15 -8.69
N GLY A 510 4.42 32.75 -9.01
CA GLY A 510 3.24 33.23 -8.35
C GLY A 510 3.13 32.57 -6.97
N ILE A 511 3.11 33.38 -5.92
CA ILE A 511 2.95 32.90 -4.53
C ILE A 511 1.45 32.81 -4.26
N MET A 512 0.99 31.58 -4.04
CA MET A 512 -0.44 31.26 -3.83
C MET A 512 -0.83 31.26 -2.35
N SER A 513 0.13 30.91 -1.49
CA SER A 513 -0.09 30.79 -0.05
C SER A 513 1.19 31.11 0.72
N SER A 514 1.06 31.62 1.93
CA SER A 514 2.20 31.92 2.80
C SER A 514 1.86 31.79 4.27
N CYS A 515 2.81 31.42 5.11
CA CYS A 515 2.67 31.47 6.55
C CYS A 515 4.03 31.58 7.25
N LEU A 516 4.03 31.99 8.51
CA LEU A 516 5.20 32.06 9.37
C LEU A 516 5.10 30.97 10.45
N ASP A 517 6.19 30.26 10.70
CA ASP A 517 6.28 29.36 11.83
C ASP A 517 6.79 30.06 13.12
N GLU A 518 6.77 29.34 14.24
CA GLU A 518 7.18 29.87 15.56
C GLU A 518 8.67 30.21 15.63
N LYS A 519 9.48 29.63 14.74
CA LYS A 519 10.93 29.87 14.62
C LYS A 519 11.25 31.09 13.78
N GLY A 520 10.22 31.72 13.19
CA GLY A 520 10.38 32.85 12.27
C GLY A 520 10.81 32.46 10.87
N THR A 521 10.55 31.22 10.46
CA THR A 521 10.73 30.77 9.08
C THR A 521 9.49 31.15 8.27
N LEU A 522 9.68 31.90 7.21
CA LEU A 522 8.63 32.23 6.23
C LEU A 522 8.54 31.10 5.23
N TRP A 523 7.36 30.50 5.13
CA TRP A 523 7.01 29.46 4.17
C TRP A 523 6.17 30.04 3.05
N LEU A 524 6.49 29.69 1.80
CA LEU A 524 5.90 30.22 0.60
C LEU A 524 5.48 29.07 -0.31
N GLY A 525 4.18 28.96 -0.56
CA GLY A 525 3.59 28.05 -1.54
C GLY A 525 3.46 28.73 -2.90
N ALA A 526 4.10 28.17 -3.91
CA ALA A 526 4.14 28.71 -5.26
C ALA A 526 3.56 27.74 -6.30
N HIS A 527 3.38 28.23 -7.53
CA HIS A 527 2.93 27.41 -8.66
C HIS A 527 3.87 26.23 -9.01
N ASN A 528 5.11 26.29 -8.57
CA ASN A 528 6.13 25.29 -8.89
C ASN A 528 6.76 24.65 -7.65
N GLY A 529 6.10 24.71 -6.49
CA GLY A 529 6.54 24.04 -5.29
C GLY A 529 6.56 24.89 -4.03
N LEU A 530 7.21 24.36 -3.00
CA LEU A 530 7.35 24.98 -1.68
C LEU A 530 8.73 25.61 -1.52
N TYR A 531 8.76 26.82 -0.96
CA TYR A 531 9.99 27.56 -0.64
C TYR A 531 9.97 28.02 0.81
N PHE A 532 11.17 28.26 1.39
CA PHE A 532 11.26 28.82 2.72
C PHE A 532 12.43 29.79 2.88
N LEU A 533 12.28 30.72 3.81
CA LEU A 533 13.30 31.66 4.26
C LEU A 533 13.43 31.57 5.77
N GLU A 534 14.57 31.03 6.25
CA GLU A 534 14.86 30.95 7.68
C GLU A 534 15.11 32.35 8.27
N ASN A 535 14.62 32.59 9.49
CA ASN A 535 14.80 33.86 10.19
C ASN A 535 14.37 35.08 9.37
N ALA A 536 13.21 35.01 8.73
CA ALA A 536 12.71 36.06 7.84
C ALA A 536 12.80 37.48 8.47
N HIS A 537 12.55 37.57 9.78
CA HIS A 537 12.60 38.83 10.53
C HIS A 537 13.98 39.49 10.64
N THR A 538 15.07 38.78 10.39
CA THR A 538 16.45 39.28 10.36
C THR A 538 16.94 39.59 8.95
N PHE A 539 16.11 39.30 7.94
CA PHE A 539 16.47 39.53 6.55
C PHE A 539 16.68 41.02 6.25
N ASP A 540 17.87 41.36 5.71
CA ASP A 540 18.21 42.74 5.31
C ASP A 540 17.72 42.99 3.88
N TYR A 541 16.52 43.57 3.76
CA TYR A 541 15.85 43.84 2.51
C TYR A 541 16.42 45.07 1.75
N HIS A 542 17.29 45.84 2.36
CA HIS A 542 17.92 47.00 1.71
C HIS A 542 19.10 46.61 0.79
N VAL A 543 19.74 45.48 1.11
CA VAL A 543 20.99 45.06 0.46
C VAL A 543 20.85 43.75 -0.29
N LYS A 544 19.87 42.91 0.09
CA LYS A 544 19.77 41.53 -0.37
C LYS A 544 18.59 41.30 -1.31
N ASP A 545 18.87 40.57 -2.38
CA ASP A 545 17.84 40.00 -3.26
C ASP A 545 17.24 38.75 -2.64
N VAL A 546 15.96 38.77 -2.31
CA VAL A 546 15.27 37.67 -1.61
C VAL A 546 15.37 36.34 -2.34
N TRP A 547 15.35 36.37 -3.68
CA TRP A 547 15.40 35.15 -4.50
C TRP A 547 16.65 34.32 -4.29
N LYS A 548 17.75 34.92 -3.89
CA LYS A 548 19.01 34.23 -3.61
C LYS A 548 19.04 33.52 -2.25
N TYR A 549 18.08 33.83 -1.38
CA TYR A 549 18.01 33.30 -0.01
C TYR A 549 16.85 32.36 0.18
N LEU A 550 15.87 32.36 -0.73
CA LEU A 550 14.79 31.39 -0.74
C LEU A 550 15.36 29.98 -1.03
N THR A 551 15.06 29.06 -0.18
CA THR A 551 15.44 27.65 -0.35
C THR A 551 14.24 26.86 -0.86
N PRO A 552 14.33 26.21 -2.04
CA PRO A 552 13.29 25.29 -2.49
C PRO A 552 13.30 24.03 -1.63
N LEU A 553 12.11 23.53 -1.33
CA LEU A 553 11.92 22.27 -0.65
C LEU A 553 11.12 21.31 -1.55
N PRO A 554 11.77 20.27 -2.10
CA PRO A 554 11.08 19.30 -2.93
C PRO A 554 10.07 18.50 -2.09
N LEU A 555 8.83 18.44 -2.58
CA LEU A 555 7.78 17.61 -1.99
C LEU A 555 7.86 16.17 -2.55
N PRO A 556 7.51 15.16 -1.74
CA PRO A 556 7.52 13.76 -2.20
C PRO A 556 6.67 13.57 -3.47
N GLY A 557 7.23 12.90 -4.49
CA GLY A 557 6.51 12.47 -5.69
C GLY A 557 6.50 13.43 -6.88
N ASN A 558 6.71 14.73 -6.71
CA ASN A 558 6.88 15.67 -7.83
C ASN A 558 7.45 17.02 -7.36
N ASP A 559 8.53 17.46 -7.98
CA ASP A 559 9.22 18.72 -7.62
C ASP A 559 8.49 20.00 -8.10
N GLN A 560 7.46 19.88 -8.95
CA GLN A 560 6.78 21.01 -9.58
C GLN A 560 5.26 21.02 -9.34
N THR A 561 4.83 20.74 -8.12
CA THR A 561 3.40 20.76 -7.77
C THR A 561 2.99 22.16 -7.29
N VAL A 562 1.78 22.61 -7.68
CA VAL A 562 1.20 23.85 -7.17
C VAL A 562 0.85 23.70 -5.70
N VAL A 563 1.31 24.64 -4.86
CA VAL A 563 0.95 24.68 -3.43
C VAL A 563 -0.17 25.70 -3.23
N HIS A 564 -1.39 25.20 -3.11
CA HIS A 564 -2.61 26.00 -3.02
C HIS A 564 -2.84 26.60 -1.63
N SER A 565 -2.50 25.86 -0.57
CA SER A 565 -2.74 26.30 0.79
C SER A 565 -1.59 25.93 1.72
N LEU A 566 -1.32 26.82 2.68
CA LEU A 566 -0.36 26.61 3.77
C LEU A 566 -1.01 26.98 5.09
N LYS A 567 -0.88 26.12 6.10
CA LYS A 567 -1.33 26.43 7.46
C LYS A 567 -0.30 25.93 8.46
N ASN A 568 0.14 26.82 9.31
CA ASN A 568 0.99 26.50 10.44
C ASN A 568 0.10 26.02 11.60
N THR A 569 0.42 24.85 12.14
CA THR A 569 -0.22 24.29 13.34
C THR A 569 0.82 24.07 14.44
N GLU A 570 0.48 23.54 15.56
CA GLU A 570 1.40 23.39 16.69
C GLU A 570 2.63 22.53 16.30
N ARG A 571 2.42 21.38 15.74
CA ARG A 571 3.48 20.43 15.35
C ARG A 571 3.83 20.48 13.88
N PHE A 572 2.85 20.68 13.01
CA PHE A 572 3.01 20.52 11.57
C PHE A 572 2.89 21.84 10.79
N LEU A 573 3.54 21.87 9.64
CA LEU A 573 3.16 22.76 8.54
C LEU A 573 2.30 21.92 7.58
N SER A 574 1.04 22.30 7.41
CA SER A 574 0.12 21.71 6.45
C SER A 574 0.31 22.36 5.08
N ILE A 575 0.44 21.55 4.02
CA ILE A 575 0.73 21.97 2.65
C ILE A 575 -0.27 21.30 1.73
N GLY A 576 -1.27 22.04 1.26
CA GLY A 576 -2.30 21.53 0.34
C GLY A 576 -1.91 21.74 -1.12
N THR A 577 -2.01 20.69 -1.93
CA THR A 577 -1.71 20.68 -3.36
C THR A 577 -2.85 20.06 -4.15
N GLU A 578 -2.74 19.96 -5.47
CA GLU A 578 -3.73 19.24 -6.30
C GLU A 578 -3.74 17.72 -6.08
N ARG A 579 -2.65 17.13 -5.59
CA ARG A 579 -2.49 15.67 -5.49
C ARG A 579 -2.56 15.13 -4.09
N ALA A 580 -2.10 15.91 -3.13
CA ALA A 580 -1.94 15.46 -1.76
C ALA A 580 -1.94 16.61 -0.76
N LEU A 581 -2.29 16.28 0.46
CA LEU A 581 -1.98 17.07 1.63
C LEU A 581 -0.66 16.56 2.21
N TYR A 582 0.32 17.45 2.32
CA TYR A 582 1.58 17.14 3.00
C TYR A 582 1.60 17.75 4.39
N LEU A 583 2.06 16.99 5.36
CA LEU A 583 2.27 17.42 6.74
C LEU A 583 3.76 17.40 7.04
N LEU A 584 4.38 18.56 7.10
CA LEU A 584 5.80 18.72 7.42
C LEU A 584 5.95 18.85 8.92
N ASP A 585 6.67 17.93 9.55
CA ASP A 585 6.94 17.92 11.00
C ASP A 585 8.02 18.96 11.36
N LYS A 586 7.63 20.03 12.04
CA LYS A 586 8.51 21.15 12.43
C LYS A 586 9.49 20.80 13.54
N THR A 587 9.38 19.65 14.16
CA THR A 587 10.38 19.15 15.12
C THR A 587 11.71 18.82 14.45
N TYR A 588 11.70 18.62 13.13
CA TYR A 588 12.87 18.40 12.30
C TYR A 588 13.38 19.68 11.66
N PRO A 589 14.68 19.77 11.31
CA PRO A 589 15.22 20.94 10.62
C PRO A 589 14.57 21.16 9.25
N ALA A 590 14.26 22.42 8.91
CA ALA A 590 13.64 22.76 7.62
C ALA A 590 14.39 22.24 6.39
N LYS A 591 15.72 22.13 6.44
CA LYS A 591 16.58 21.57 5.37
C LYS A 591 16.52 20.05 5.23
N ARG A 592 16.01 19.35 6.23
CA ARG A 592 15.83 17.88 6.25
C ARG A 592 14.52 17.53 6.97
N PRO A 593 13.41 17.99 6.45
CA PRO A 593 12.13 17.81 7.12
C PRO A 593 11.67 16.36 7.00
N ARG A 594 10.86 15.97 7.98
CA ARG A 594 10.03 14.78 7.90
C ARG A 594 8.69 15.20 7.30
N ILE A 595 8.30 14.64 6.16
CA ILE A 595 7.07 14.99 5.46
C ILE A 595 6.19 13.75 5.34
N PHE A 596 4.97 13.84 5.85
CA PHE A 596 3.92 12.84 5.64
C PHE A 596 3.07 13.25 4.45
N THR A 597 2.65 12.27 3.65
CA THR A 597 1.83 12.47 2.47
C THR A 597 0.49 11.79 2.65
N LEU A 598 -0.58 12.52 2.48
CA LEU A 598 -1.95 12.00 2.41
C LEU A 598 -2.47 12.29 1.00
N GLU A 599 -2.58 11.27 0.16
CA GLU A 599 -3.01 11.41 -1.24
C GLU A 599 -4.53 11.56 -1.32
N PHE A 600 -5.01 12.47 -2.16
CA PHE A 600 -6.43 12.59 -2.48
C PHE A 600 -6.92 11.32 -3.18
N GLU A 601 -8.20 11.00 -3.03
CA GLU A 601 -8.86 9.77 -3.50
C GLU A 601 -8.42 8.47 -2.80
N LYS A 602 -7.26 8.46 -2.16
CA LYS A 602 -6.74 7.27 -1.45
C LYS A 602 -6.80 7.41 0.07
N ASP A 603 -6.31 8.55 0.57
CA ASP A 603 -6.17 8.80 1.99
C ASP A 603 -7.17 9.86 2.49
N ILE A 604 -7.61 10.74 1.61
CA ILE A 604 -8.51 11.85 1.87
C ILE A 604 -9.49 11.95 0.69
N ASN A 605 -10.78 12.19 0.94
CA ASN A 605 -11.74 12.52 -0.12
C ASN A 605 -11.43 13.88 -0.74
N GLY A 606 -11.73 14.00 -2.05
CA GLY A 606 -11.66 15.25 -2.78
C GLY A 606 -10.60 15.27 -3.89
N GLY A 607 -10.88 16.03 -4.95
CA GLY A 607 -10.05 16.11 -6.16
C GLY A 607 -8.84 17.03 -6.06
N GLY A 608 -8.44 17.50 -4.87
CA GLY A 608 -7.34 18.45 -4.65
C GLY A 608 -7.67 19.55 -3.66
N ALA A 609 -6.63 20.18 -3.09
CA ALA A 609 -6.83 21.28 -2.15
C ALA A 609 -7.20 22.58 -2.88
N GLU A 610 -8.17 23.30 -2.37
CA GLU A 610 -8.56 24.61 -2.86
C GLU A 610 -7.67 25.73 -2.29
N GLN A 611 -7.57 26.83 -3.03
CA GLN A 611 -6.70 27.96 -2.68
C GLN A 611 -7.13 28.60 -1.36
N ASN A 612 -6.22 28.60 -0.37
CA ASN A 612 -6.42 29.20 0.95
C ASN A 612 -7.65 28.67 1.73
N ALA A 613 -8.29 27.61 1.28
CA ALA A 613 -9.38 26.95 1.97
C ALA A 613 -8.85 26.00 3.05
N VAL A 614 -8.14 26.54 4.03
CA VAL A 614 -7.52 25.76 5.11
C VAL A 614 -7.66 26.49 6.44
N TRP A 615 -8.07 25.76 7.48
CA TRP A 615 -8.21 26.31 8.83
C TRP A 615 -7.72 25.29 9.87
N TYR A 616 -7.06 25.78 10.92
CA TYR A 616 -6.74 24.98 12.10
C TYR A 616 -7.60 25.52 13.24
N ASP A 617 -8.51 24.69 13.73
CA ASP A 617 -9.54 25.12 14.67
C ASP A 617 -9.04 25.11 16.12
N SER A 618 -9.83 25.72 17.02
CA SER A 618 -9.54 25.83 18.44
C SER A 618 -9.51 24.46 19.17
N LYS A 619 -10.03 23.41 18.57
CA LYS A 619 -10.06 22.04 19.09
C LYS A 619 -8.88 21.19 18.62
N GLY A 620 -7.99 21.74 17.77
CA GLY A 620 -6.82 21.05 17.25
C GLY A 620 -7.07 20.28 15.94
N TYR A 621 -8.20 20.49 15.25
CA TYR A 621 -8.46 19.88 13.96
C TYR A 621 -8.02 20.75 12.80
N LEU A 622 -7.41 20.14 11.80
CA LEU A 622 -7.14 20.77 10.52
C LEU A 622 -8.34 20.57 9.59
N TRP A 623 -8.87 21.66 9.07
CA TRP A 623 -9.91 21.70 8.05
C TRP A 623 -9.29 22.04 6.71
N LEU A 624 -9.64 21.30 5.67
CA LEU A 624 -9.16 21.48 4.31
C LEU A 624 -10.35 21.48 3.35
N GLY A 625 -10.48 22.55 2.56
CA GLY A 625 -11.41 22.61 1.44
C GLY A 625 -10.81 21.93 0.22
N THR A 626 -11.63 21.12 -0.43
CA THR A 626 -11.30 20.38 -1.64
C THR A 626 -12.33 20.69 -2.74
N GLN A 627 -12.04 20.25 -3.96
CA GLN A 627 -12.95 20.42 -5.09
C GLN A 627 -14.31 19.72 -4.88
N GLU A 628 -14.33 18.66 -4.08
CA GLU A 628 -15.50 17.82 -3.81
C GLU A 628 -16.10 18.06 -2.41
N GLY A 629 -15.67 19.11 -1.70
CA GLY A 629 -16.20 19.45 -0.39
C GLY A 629 -15.14 19.81 0.65
N ALA A 630 -15.29 19.35 1.90
CA ALA A 630 -14.37 19.65 2.98
C ALA A 630 -13.91 18.36 3.69
N THR A 631 -12.70 18.42 4.22
CA THR A 631 -12.16 17.35 5.07
C THR A 631 -11.66 17.93 6.38
N ARG A 632 -12.02 17.31 7.51
CA ARG A 632 -11.49 17.58 8.84
C ARG A 632 -10.56 16.48 9.29
N LEU A 633 -9.34 16.82 9.71
CA LEU A 633 -8.32 15.88 10.17
C LEU A 633 -7.92 16.19 11.61
N ASP A 634 -7.80 15.16 12.43
CA ASP A 634 -7.13 15.24 13.74
C ASP A 634 -5.63 15.00 13.52
N ILE A 635 -4.89 16.06 13.20
CA ILE A 635 -3.48 15.96 12.83
C ILE A 635 -2.55 15.71 14.03
N ASP A 636 -2.94 16.11 15.21
CA ASP A 636 -2.11 15.98 16.42
C ASP A 636 -2.16 14.55 16.98
N ASN A 637 -3.26 13.84 16.74
CA ASN A 637 -3.44 12.44 17.11
C ASN A 637 -3.07 11.45 15.99
N LEU A 638 -2.68 11.94 14.80
CA LEU A 638 -2.20 11.06 13.74
C LEU A 638 -0.98 10.26 14.20
N LYS A 639 -1.18 8.95 14.39
CA LYS A 639 -0.16 8.01 14.87
C LYS A 639 0.74 7.51 13.74
N PHE A 640 1.43 8.42 13.08
CA PHE A 640 2.39 8.03 12.03
C PHE A 640 3.61 7.26 12.59
N ASP A 641 3.91 7.40 13.88
CA ASP A 641 5.11 6.86 14.51
C ASP A 641 4.95 5.43 15.03
N THR A 642 3.74 4.88 15.03
CA THR A 642 3.44 3.54 15.56
C THR A 642 3.38 2.45 14.48
N LEU A 643 3.66 2.80 13.23
CA LEU A 643 3.64 1.84 12.12
C LEU A 643 4.90 0.97 12.17
N HIS A 644 4.75 -0.25 12.60
CA HIS A 644 5.80 -1.26 12.50
C HIS A 644 5.49 -2.20 11.33
N THR A 645 6.52 -2.44 10.54
CA THR A 645 6.52 -3.45 9.47
C THR A 645 7.54 -4.51 9.83
N ASN A 646 7.11 -5.76 9.85
CA ASN A 646 8.02 -6.87 9.94
C ASN A 646 8.64 -7.13 8.56
N LEU A 647 9.96 -7.12 8.49
CA LEU A 647 10.70 -7.39 7.27
C LEU A 647 11.21 -8.82 7.27
N PHE A 648 10.90 -9.54 6.22
CA PHE A 648 11.35 -10.90 6.01
C PHE A 648 12.08 -11.03 4.68
N LEU A 649 12.99 -11.99 4.61
CA LEU A 649 13.48 -12.47 3.34
C LEU A 649 12.55 -13.58 2.84
N GLN A 650 11.95 -13.35 1.68
CA GLN A 650 11.19 -14.33 0.97
C GLN A 650 12.10 -15.00 -0.04
N ASP A 651 12.51 -16.12 -0.08
CA ASP A 651 13.29 -16.77 -1.16
C ASP A 651 14.76 -16.32 -1.26
N PHE A 652 15.51 -16.57 -0.19
CA PHE A 652 16.98 -16.42 -0.26
C PHE A 652 17.61 -17.60 -1.01
N ARG A 653 18.31 -17.32 -2.11
CA ARG A 653 18.95 -18.32 -2.95
C ARG A 653 20.45 -18.07 -3.10
N ALA A 654 21.23 -19.12 -3.05
CA ALA A 654 22.65 -19.07 -3.39
C ALA A 654 22.95 -20.07 -4.52
N GLY A 655 23.43 -19.56 -5.66
CA GLY A 655 23.68 -20.36 -6.85
C GLY A 655 22.44 -21.10 -7.37
N GLY A 656 21.23 -20.52 -7.15
CA GLY A 656 19.96 -21.07 -7.60
C GLY A 656 19.25 -22.03 -6.63
N GLU A 657 19.88 -22.41 -5.52
CA GLU A 657 19.24 -23.23 -4.47
C GLU A 657 18.68 -22.33 -3.37
N SER A 658 17.49 -22.64 -2.88
CA SER A 658 16.86 -21.96 -1.74
C SER A 658 17.46 -22.41 -0.42
N PHE A 659 17.54 -21.48 0.53
CA PHE A 659 18.04 -21.70 1.87
C PHE A 659 16.95 -21.35 2.89
N ASP A 660 16.78 -22.20 3.88
CA ASP A 660 15.90 -21.92 5.00
C ASP A 660 16.50 -20.82 5.87
N ILE A 661 15.63 -19.93 6.32
CA ILE A 661 15.98 -18.80 7.17
C ILE A 661 15.41 -19.11 8.56
N SER A 662 16.29 -19.38 9.52
CA SER A 662 15.90 -19.60 10.90
C SER A 662 16.45 -18.51 11.80
N GLU A 663 15.61 -17.85 12.60
CA GLU A 663 16.00 -16.84 13.60
C GLU A 663 17.01 -15.79 13.09
N ASN A 664 16.78 -15.29 11.86
CA ASN A 664 17.66 -14.32 11.19
C ASN A 664 19.08 -14.85 10.86
N ASP A 665 19.27 -16.15 10.85
CA ASP A 665 20.50 -16.82 10.44
C ASP A 665 20.23 -17.74 9.23
N ILE A 666 20.94 -17.48 8.14
CA ILE A 666 20.87 -18.26 6.88
C ILE A 666 21.93 -19.38 6.89
N GLY A 667 22.89 -19.31 7.82
CA GLY A 667 23.95 -20.28 7.93
C GLY A 667 25.10 -20.10 6.92
N SER A 668 25.80 -21.17 6.64
CA SER A 668 26.97 -21.15 5.75
C SER A 668 26.62 -21.58 4.34
N LEU A 669 26.89 -20.72 3.37
CA LEU A 669 26.63 -20.97 1.96
C LEU A 669 27.60 -22.04 1.39
N PRO A 670 27.19 -22.82 0.37
CA PRO A 670 28.08 -23.74 -0.28
C PRO A 670 29.28 -23.04 -0.94
N ARG A 671 30.48 -23.59 -0.75
CA ARG A 671 31.76 -22.99 -1.18
C ARG A 671 31.80 -22.49 -2.63
N LYS A 672 31.02 -23.09 -3.54
CA LYS A 672 31.03 -22.77 -4.98
C LYS A 672 29.85 -21.86 -5.41
N LYS A 673 28.90 -21.58 -4.53
CA LYS A 673 27.66 -20.84 -4.83
C LYS A 673 27.76 -19.45 -4.27
N ARG A 674 28.31 -18.54 -5.05
CA ARG A 674 28.65 -17.19 -4.62
C ARG A 674 27.74 -16.09 -5.17
N ALA A 675 26.86 -16.45 -6.10
CA ALA A 675 25.80 -15.58 -6.54
C ALA A 675 24.61 -15.74 -5.58
N VAL A 676 24.13 -14.65 -5.05
CA VAL A 676 23.02 -14.63 -4.10
C VAL A 676 21.88 -13.79 -4.67
N SER A 677 20.67 -14.31 -4.58
CA SER A 677 19.46 -13.55 -4.85
C SER A 677 18.47 -13.71 -3.71
N PHE A 678 17.73 -12.65 -3.43
CA PHE A 678 16.70 -12.64 -2.39
C PHE A 678 15.60 -11.63 -2.73
N ALA A 679 14.41 -11.87 -2.18
CA ALA A 679 13.31 -10.92 -2.22
C ALA A 679 12.96 -10.46 -0.81
N ILE A 680 12.59 -9.19 -0.68
CA ILE A 680 12.16 -8.58 0.57
C ILE A 680 10.65 -8.67 0.62
N PHE A 681 10.15 -9.25 1.69
CA PHE A 681 8.75 -9.25 2.04
C PHE A 681 8.55 -8.33 3.27
N ALA A 682 7.63 -7.39 3.16
CA ALA A 682 7.27 -6.50 4.24
C ALA A 682 5.85 -6.85 4.68
N GLU A 683 5.72 -7.43 5.87
CA GLU A 683 4.45 -7.73 6.49
C GLU A 683 4.09 -6.60 7.43
N GLY A 684 2.95 -6.00 7.23
CA GLY A 684 2.55 -4.90 8.09
C GLY A 684 1.31 -4.19 7.65
N ASN A 685 1.02 -3.15 8.36
CA ASN A 685 -0.18 -2.35 8.27
C ASN A 685 -0.45 -1.88 6.83
N TYR A 686 -1.70 -2.00 6.38
CA TYR A 686 -2.17 -1.59 5.04
C TYR A 686 -1.98 -0.10 4.72
N PHE A 687 -1.63 0.78 5.68
CA PHE A 687 -1.07 2.10 5.39
C PHE A 687 0.23 2.05 4.58
N LEU A 688 0.85 0.89 4.51
CA LEU A 688 2.05 0.63 3.73
C LEU A 688 1.74 0.26 2.28
N ARG A 689 0.50 0.47 1.82
CA ARG A 689 -0.04 0.01 0.55
C ARG A 689 0.81 0.39 -0.66
N ASP A 690 1.31 1.61 -0.69
CA ASP A 690 2.10 2.10 -1.81
C ASP A 690 3.36 2.80 -1.31
N ASN A 691 4.47 2.57 -2.02
CA ASN A 691 5.72 3.32 -1.85
C ASN A 691 6.55 3.04 -0.59
N LEU A 692 6.57 1.79 -0.09
CA LEU A 692 7.68 1.39 0.77
C LEU A 692 8.99 1.51 -0.01
N LYS A 693 9.92 2.21 0.58
CA LYS A 693 11.31 2.26 0.12
C LYS A 693 12.18 1.48 1.07
N PHE A 694 13.18 0.82 0.53
CA PHE A 694 14.07 -0.03 1.29
C PHE A 694 15.51 0.45 1.19
N ASP A 695 16.19 0.45 2.32
CA ASP A 695 17.65 0.41 2.34
C ASP A 695 18.08 -1.04 2.49
N VAL A 696 18.92 -1.49 1.58
CA VAL A 696 19.48 -2.83 1.55
C VAL A 696 20.98 -2.71 1.63
N LEU A 697 21.55 -3.24 2.70
CA LEU A 697 22.97 -3.15 2.96
C LEU A 697 23.54 -4.53 3.27
N VAL A 698 24.53 -4.97 2.49
CA VAL A 698 25.27 -6.22 2.73
C VAL A 698 26.69 -5.87 3.10
N VAL A 699 27.03 -6.16 4.33
CA VAL A 699 28.35 -5.85 4.92
C VAL A 699 29.11 -7.13 5.21
N ARG A 700 30.37 -7.19 4.77
CA ARG A 700 31.30 -8.28 5.03
C ARG A 700 32.20 -7.95 6.22
N ASP A 701 32.35 -8.91 7.14
CA ASP A 701 33.23 -8.84 8.30
C ASP A 701 33.06 -7.57 9.17
N GLY A 702 31.83 -7.01 9.14
CA GLY A 702 31.44 -5.78 9.84
C GLY A 702 32.13 -4.50 9.35
N LYS A 703 32.82 -4.53 8.20
CA LYS A 703 33.63 -3.40 7.69
C LYS A 703 33.40 -3.07 6.23
N ASP A 704 33.40 -4.05 5.37
CA ASP A 704 33.35 -3.84 3.92
C ASP A 704 31.92 -3.90 3.41
N THR A 705 31.40 -2.84 2.87
CA THR A 705 30.09 -2.83 2.20
C THR A 705 30.24 -3.42 0.80
N ILE A 706 29.63 -4.57 0.56
CA ILE A 706 29.68 -5.30 -0.71
C ILE A 706 28.52 -4.95 -1.62
N TYR A 707 27.35 -4.68 -1.04
CA TYR A 707 26.16 -4.28 -1.78
C TYR A 707 25.38 -3.26 -0.99
N GLN A 708 24.91 -2.22 -1.69
CA GLN A 708 24.05 -1.20 -1.08
C GLN A 708 23.05 -0.66 -2.10
N LYS A 709 21.83 -0.52 -1.66
CA LYS A 709 20.76 0.23 -2.33
C LYS A 709 20.07 1.08 -1.28
N TYR A 710 19.93 2.36 -1.52
CA TYR A 710 19.24 3.28 -0.63
C TYR A 710 17.95 3.76 -1.26
N GLN A 711 16.90 3.85 -0.45
CA GLN A 711 15.57 4.36 -0.83
C GLN A 711 15.03 3.71 -2.12
N THR A 712 15.31 2.40 -2.32
CA THR A 712 14.84 1.66 -3.49
C THR A 712 13.42 1.13 -3.29
N ALA A 713 12.60 1.17 -4.34
CA ALA A 713 11.29 0.49 -4.37
C ALA A 713 11.42 -0.98 -4.84
N GLU A 714 12.61 -1.40 -5.30
CA GLU A 714 12.85 -2.76 -5.74
C GLU A 714 12.80 -3.71 -4.53
N LYS A 715 11.99 -4.75 -4.64
CA LYS A 715 11.89 -5.80 -3.61
C LYS A 715 12.85 -6.97 -3.88
N ALA A 716 13.19 -7.25 -5.13
CA ALA A 716 14.07 -8.33 -5.51
C ALA A 716 15.50 -7.83 -5.80
N HIS A 717 16.47 -8.49 -5.18
CA HIS A 717 17.88 -8.13 -5.29
C HIS A 717 18.72 -9.32 -5.70
N SER A 718 19.76 -9.07 -6.48
CA SER A 718 20.70 -10.10 -6.91
C SER A 718 22.13 -9.57 -6.81
N ILE A 719 22.99 -10.36 -6.19
CA ILE A 719 24.42 -10.10 -6.04
C ILE A 719 25.16 -11.20 -6.80
N PRO A 720 25.81 -10.89 -7.92
CA PRO A 720 26.35 -11.92 -8.80
C PRO A 720 27.55 -12.66 -8.20
N TYR A 721 28.25 -12.03 -7.25
CA TYR A 721 29.40 -12.65 -6.61
C TYR A 721 29.64 -12.08 -5.21
N LEU A 722 29.82 -12.97 -4.24
CA LEU A 722 30.23 -12.65 -2.87
C LEU A 722 31.63 -13.22 -2.57
N PRO A 723 32.62 -12.38 -2.20
CA PRO A 723 33.90 -12.88 -1.66
C PRO A 723 33.71 -13.70 -0.38
N PRO A 724 34.72 -14.52 0.02
CA PRO A 724 34.64 -15.22 1.31
C PRO A 724 34.60 -14.24 2.49
N GLY A 725 33.89 -14.62 3.53
CA GLY A 725 33.74 -13.81 4.75
C GLY A 725 32.41 -14.03 5.47
N ASP A 726 32.23 -13.37 6.59
CA ASP A 726 31.00 -13.34 7.35
C ASP A 726 30.17 -12.11 6.94
N TYR A 727 28.91 -12.33 6.62
CA TYR A 727 28.04 -11.31 6.07
C TYR A 727 26.87 -10.96 7.00
N THR A 728 26.56 -9.69 7.02
CA THR A 728 25.32 -9.19 7.59
C THR A 728 24.52 -8.47 6.50
N LEU A 729 23.32 -8.96 6.20
CA LEU A 729 22.34 -8.29 5.37
C LEU A 729 21.43 -7.48 6.30
N GLN A 730 21.43 -6.17 6.16
CA GLN A 730 20.57 -5.25 6.89
C GLN A 730 19.50 -4.70 5.97
N LEU A 731 18.27 -4.78 6.41
CA LEU A 731 17.09 -4.26 5.73
C LEU A 731 16.46 -3.17 6.57
N THR A 732 16.15 -2.04 5.97
CA THR A 732 15.40 -0.97 6.61
C THR A 732 14.29 -0.54 5.66
N ALA A 733 13.05 -0.57 6.11
CA ALA A 733 11.91 -0.08 5.36
C ALA A 733 11.56 1.34 5.80
N TYR A 734 11.22 2.15 4.82
CA TYR A 734 10.79 3.53 5.02
C TYR A 734 9.41 3.74 4.40
N LYS A 735 8.57 4.45 5.11
CA LYS A 735 7.35 5.08 4.60
C LYS A 735 7.42 6.57 4.91
N HIS A 736 7.22 7.42 3.90
CA HIS A 736 7.32 8.88 4.05
C HIS A 736 8.63 9.35 4.72
N ASN A 737 9.76 8.72 4.38
CA ASN A 737 11.08 8.94 5.00
C ASN A 737 11.16 8.59 6.50
N VAL A 738 10.17 7.88 7.03
CA VAL A 738 10.17 7.33 8.40
C VAL A 738 10.55 5.88 8.34
N VAL A 739 11.43 5.46 9.24
CA VAL A 739 11.73 4.04 9.44
C VAL A 739 10.51 3.35 10.01
N VAL A 740 9.94 2.42 9.27
CA VAL A 740 8.76 1.63 9.66
C VAL A 740 9.11 0.18 9.99
N GLY A 741 10.30 -0.27 9.64
CA GLY A 741 10.77 -1.61 9.99
C GLY A 741 12.26 -1.78 9.75
N GLN A 742 12.88 -2.63 10.56
CA GLN A 742 14.28 -3.02 10.39
C GLN A 742 14.42 -4.49 10.70
N ASN A 743 15.26 -5.18 9.91
CA ASN A 743 15.66 -6.54 10.21
C ASN A 743 17.09 -6.80 9.69
N GLY A 744 17.73 -7.81 10.24
CA GLY A 744 19.09 -8.16 9.87
C GLY A 744 19.29 -9.67 9.84
N TYR A 745 19.97 -10.16 8.79
CA TYR A 745 20.25 -11.56 8.58
C TYR A 745 21.75 -11.79 8.52
N ARG A 746 22.19 -12.93 9.04
CA ARG A 746 23.59 -13.34 9.02
C ARG A 746 23.79 -14.56 8.13
N PHE A 747 24.90 -14.59 7.41
CA PHE A 747 25.32 -15.75 6.65
C PHE A 747 26.84 -15.74 6.43
N ALA A 748 27.42 -16.89 6.18
CA ALA A 748 28.85 -17.02 5.92
C ALA A 748 29.11 -17.56 4.52
N VAL A 749 30.11 -17.01 3.86
CA VAL A 749 30.65 -17.52 2.58
C VAL A 749 32.02 -18.12 2.84
N PRO A 750 32.15 -19.45 2.86
CA PRO A 750 33.41 -20.09 3.18
C PRO A 750 34.43 -19.92 2.05
N THR A 751 35.73 -19.86 2.42
CA THR A 751 36.84 -19.78 1.49
C THR A 751 36.97 -21.04 0.63
N LEU A 752 37.20 -20.87 -0.65
CA LEU A 752 37.67 -21.97 -1.50
C LEU A 752 39.13 -22.28 -1.18
N LEU A 753 39.50 -23.55 -1.28
CA LEU A 753 40.89 -23.96 -1.13
C LEU A 753 41.84 -23.17 -2.05
N THR A 754 41.36 -22.81 -3.25
CA THR A 754 42.10 -22.03 -4.25
C THR A 754 42.21 -20.54 -3.92
N GLU A 755 41.52 -20.02 -2.93
CA GLU A 755 41.60 -18.62 -2.48
C GLU A 755 42.51 -18.46 -1.26
N ASN A 756 42.92 -19.59 -0.68
CA ASN A 756 43.81 -19.55 0.46
C ASN A 756 45.28 -19.34 -0.02
N PRO A 757 45.98 -18.31 0.46
CA PRO A 757 47.39 -18.08 0.12
C PRO A 757 48.28 -19.32 0.30
N TRP A 758 47.96 -20.17 1.27
CA TRP A 758 48.60 -21.44 1.51
C TRP A 758 48.49 -22.41 0.34
N PHE A 759 47.41 -22.39 -0.41
CA PHE A 759 47.22 -23.26 -1.59
C PHE A 759 48.21 -22.91 -2.69
N TYR A 760 48.44 -21.61 -2.91
CA TYR A 760 49.42 -21.14 -3.88
C TYR A 760 50.86 -21.40 -3.42
N GLY A 761 51.14 -21.33 -2.13
CA GLY A 761 52.43 -21.73 -1.55
C GLY A 761 52.72 -23.23 -1.73
N ALA A 762 51.69 -24.07 -1.48
CA ALA A 762 51.78 -25.51 -1.71
C ALA A 762 51.91 -25.87 -3.21
N MET A 763 51.17 -25.15 -4.08
CA MET A 763 51.30 -25.30 -5.55
C MET A 763 52.67 -24.84 -6.07
N ALA A 764 53.23 -23.77 -5.54
CA ALA A 764 54.54 -23.30 -5.90
C ALA A 764 55.64 -24.32 -5.52
N MET A 765 55.51 -24.98 -4.34
CA MET A 765 56.39 -26.11 -3.96
C MET A 765 56.24 -27.32 -4.86
N LEU A 766 55.06 -27.63 -5.32
CA LEU A 766 54.80 -28.70 -6.30
C LEU A 766 55.34 -28.34 -7.70
N LEU A 767 55.29 -27.06 -8.08
CA LEU A 767 55.78 -26.57 -9.38
C LEU A 767 57.33 -26.57 -9.47
N ILE A 768 58.05 -26.48 -8.35
CA ILE A 768 59.51 -26.58 -8.33
C ILE A 768 59.97 -28.05 -8.50
N GLY A 769 59.12 -29.02 -8.08
CA GLY A 769 59.36 -30.47 -8.28
C GLY A 769 58.93 -31.02 -9.65
N LEU A 770 58.16 -30.26 -10.41
CA LEU A 770 57.51 -30.72 -11.63
C LEU A 770 58.23 -30.52 -12.98
N PRO A 771 59.35 -29.74 -13.13
CA PRO A 771 60.04 -29.62 -14.41
C PRO A 771 60.66 -30.94 -14.88
N ALA A 772 61.00 -31.83 -13.96
CA ALA A 772 61.51 -33.12 -14.30
C ALA A 772 60.43 -34.11 -14.83
N MET A 773 59.18 -33.91 -14.46
CA MET A 773 58.05 -34.77 -14.88
C MET A 773 57.38 -34.29 -16.19
N ILE A 774 57.56 -33.04 -16.53
CA ILE A 774 56.88 -32.39 -17.67
C ILE A 774 57.50 -32.81 -19.00
N ILE A 775 58.80 -33.14 -19.04
CA ILE A 775 59.45 -33.54 -20.29
C ILE A 775 58.96 -34.91 -20.75
N ILE A 776 58.47 -35.75 -19.87
CA ILE A 776 57.95 -37.10 -20.20
C ILE A 776 56.47 -37.03 -20.62
N GLN A 777 55.74 -35.99 -20.16
CA GLN A 777 54.29 -35.92 -20.36
C GLN A 777 53.87 -35.09 -21.58
N LYS A 778 54.81 -34.33 -22.19
CA LYS A 778 54.49 -33.44 -23.32
C LYS A 778 54.00 -34.16 -24.58
N LYS A 779 54.37 -35.42 -24.76
CA LYS A 779 53.91 -36.24 -25.89
C LYS A 779 52.51 -36.90 -25.69
N ARG A 780 52.02 -36.98 -24.46
CA ARG A 780 50.69 -37.55 -24.18
C ARG A 780 49.56 -36.51 -24.18
N ASN A 781 49.87 -35.24 -24.11
CA ASN A 781 48.85 -34.21 -23.87
C ASN A 781 48.27 -33.55 -25.12
N GLU A 782 48.91 -33.65 -26.29
CA GLU A 782 48.37 -33.11 -27.54
C GLU A 782 47.05 -33.79 -27.96
N LEU A 783 46.90 -35.09 -27.71
CA LEU A 783 45.70 -35.83 -28.01
C LEU A 783 44.53 -35.57 -26.99
N LYS A 784 44.88 -35.17 -25.75
CA LYS A 784 43.84 -34.88 -24.72
C LYS A 784 43.25 -33.48 -24.84
N LEU A 785 43.98 -32.54 -25.42
CA LEU A 785 43.55 -31.16 -25.55
C LEU A 785 42.39 -31.02 -26.56
N GLU A 786 42.43 -31.81 -27.60
CA GLU A 786 41.37 -31.87 -28.62
C GLU A 786 40.07 -32.50 -28.08
N GLN A 787 40.19 -33.46 -27.18
CA GLN A 787 39.07 -34.08 -26.50
C GLN A 787 38.40 -33.13 -25.49
N ALA A 788 39.21 -32.36 -24.72
CA ALA A 788 38.71 -31.46 -23.71
C ALA A 788 37.98 -30.24 -24.30
N ARG A 789 38.39 -29.76 -25.49
CA ARG A 789 37.64 -28.71 -26.21
C ARG A 789 36.28 -29.19 -26.63
N ARG A 790 36.17 -30.39 -27.14
CA ARG A 790 34.92 -31.00 -27.57
C ARG A 790 33.98 -31.29 -26.41
N GLU A 791 34.48 -31.66 -25.23
CA GLU A 791 33.70 -31.84 -24.02
C GLU A 791 33.18 -30.51 -23.46
N SER A 792 34.00 -29.45 -23.49
CA SER A 792 33.61 -28.13 -23.04
C SER A 792 32.51 -27.55 -23.90
N ASP A 793 32.60 -27.70 -25.22
CA ASP A 793 31.56 -27.23 -26.14
C ASP A 793 30.27 -28.06 -26.05
N SER A 794 30.44 -29.38 -25.77
CA SER A 794 29.29 -30.24 -25.46
C SER A 794 28.53 -29.83 -24.19
N LEU A 795 29.27 -29.50 -23.13
CA LEU A 795 28.67 -29.02 -21.88
C LEU A 795 28.02 -27.64 -22.04
N ARG A 796 28.59 -26.78 -22.89
CA ARG A 796 28.04 -25.48 -23.23
C ARG A 796 26.73 -25.61 -24.02
N ILE A 797 26.66 -26.54 -24.97
CA ILE A 797 25.45 -26.89 -25.72
C ILE A 797 24.38 -27.47 -24.76
N LEU A 798 24.80 -28.34 -23.83
CA LEU A 798 23.89 -28.93 -22.84
C LEU A 798 23.36 -27.89 -21.86
N ALA A 799 24.20 -26.94 -21.44
CA ALA A 799 23.78 -25.83 -20.55
C ALA A 799 22.80 -24.89 -21.24
N LEU A 800 23.02 -24.56 -22.51
CA LEU A 800 22.14 -23.72 -23.30
C LEU A 800 20.78 -24.42 -23.61
N SER A 801 20.79 -25.78 -23.75
CA SER A 801 19.55 -26.55 -23.96
C SER A 801 18.74 -26.84 -22.70
N ASN A 802 19.37 -26.78 -21.49
CA ASN A 802 18.75 -27.08 -20.20
C ASN A 802 18.13 -25.89 -19.48
N PHE A 803 17.95 -24.76 -20.15
CA PHE A 803 17.42 -23.53 -19.52
C PHE A 803 15.96 -23.65 -19.02
N PHE A 804 15.30 -24.78 -19.29
CA PHE A 804 13.95 -25.07 -18.80
C PHE A 804 13.90 -26.45 -18.14
N ASN A 805 13.46 -26.54 -16.90
CA ASN A 805 13.11 -27.79 -16.25
C ASN A 805 11.63 -28.14 -16.50
N PRO A 806 11.30 -28.90 -17.56
CA PRO A 806 9.91 -29.08 -18.01
C PRO A 806 9.10 -30.08 -17.17
N HIS A 807 9.76 -30.89 -16.35
CA HIS A 807 9.11 -31.99 -15.64
C HIS A 807 8.09 -31.51 -14.60
N PHE A 808 8.44 -30.49 -13.81
CA PHE A 808 7.52 -29.91 -12.82
C PHE A 808 6.32 -29.25 -13.50
N ILE A 809 6.59 -28.51 -14.59
CA ILE A 809 5.55 -27.84 -15.37
C ILE A 809 4.58 -28.86 -15.99
N ASN A 810 5.09 -29.95 -16.54
CA ASN A 810 4.28 -31.01 -17.16
C ASN A 810 3.37 -31.70 -16.15
N ASN A 811 3.87 -32.06 -14.98
CA ASN A 811 3.07 -32.64 -13.90
C ASN A 811 2.00 -31.70 -13.38
N SER A 812 2.32 -30.41 -13.26
CA SER A 812 1.36 -29.37 -12.86
C SER A 812 0.25 -29.19 -13.91
N LEU A 813 0.59 -29.21 -15.18
CA LEU A 813 -0.38 -29.11 -16.28
C LEU A 813 -1.31 -30.32 -16.35
N HIS A 814 -0.82 -31.54 -16.19
CA HIS A 814 -1.65 -32.73 -16.12
C HIS A 814 -2.62 -32.74 -14.93
N TRP A 815 -2.16 -32.24 -13.79
CA TRP A 815 -3.01 -32.11 -12.61
C TRP A 815 -4.14 -31.08 -12.86
N VAL A 816 -3.83 -29.92 -13.45
CA VAL A 816 -4.82 -28.90 -13.81
C VAL A 816 -5.80 -29.43 -14.88
N GLN A 817 -5.31 -30.11 -15.91
CA GLN A 817 -6.15 -30.74 -16.95
C GLN A 817 -7.16 -31.74 -16.38
N SER A 818 -6.74 -32.55 -15.40
CA SER A 818 -7.63 -33.51 -14.73
C SER A 818 -8.76 -32.82 -13.94
N ARG A 819 -8.49 -31.65 -13.38
CA ARG A 819 -9.44 -30.89 -12.56
C ARG A 819 -10.50 -30.15 -13.41
N TYR A 820 -10.12 -29.74 -14.64
CA TYR A 820 -11.01 -29.02 -15.55
C TYR A 820 -11.63 -29.90 -16.62
N ARG A 821 -11.72 -31.22 -16.39
CA ARG A 821 -12.24 -32.23 -17.33
C ARG A 821 -13.70 -32.01 -17.77
N LYS A 822 -14.45 -31.17 -17.05
CA LYS A 822 -15.84 -30.79 -17.37
C LYS A 822 -15.95 -29.59 -18.31
N ASP A 823 -14.85 -28.88 -18.57
CA ASP A 823 -14.77 -27.81 -19.55
C ASP A 823 -13.88 -28.27 -20.72
N PRO A 824 -14.52 -28.71 -21.84
CA PRO A 824 -13.76 -29.31 -22.94
C PRO A 824 -12.77 -28.36 -23.62
N GLU A 825 -13.05 -27.06 -23.60
CA GLU A 825 -12.21 -26.07 -24.25
C GLU A 825 -10.96 -25.82 -23.45
N THR A 826 -11.09 -25.54 -22.15
CA THR A 826 -9.97 -25.38 -21.21
C THR A 826 -9.13 -26.64 -21.08
N ALA A 827 -9.76 -27.83 -21.00
CA ALA A 827 -9.04 -29.10 -20.96
C ALA A 827 -8.21 -29.34 -22.23
N THR A 828 -8.72 -28.93 -23.38
CA THR A 828 -8.02 -29.07 -24.67
C THR A 828 -6.81 -28.15 -24.75
N ILE A 829 -6.93 -26.90 -24.29
CA ILE A 829 -5.82 -25.94 -24.25
C ILE A 829 -4.69 -26.44 -23.32
N ILE A 830 -5.05 -26.88 -22.13
CA ILE A 830 -4.10 -27.40 -21.15
C ILE A 830 -3.43 -28.68 -21.68
N GLY A 831 -4.19 -29.56 -22.36
CA GLY A 831 -3.64 -30.75 -23.04
C GLY A 831 -2.57 -30.38 -24.03
N ARG A 832 -2.84 -29.45 -24.94
CA ARG A 832 -1.87 -28.97 -25.95
C ARG A 832 -0.64 -28.32 -25.37
N LEU A 833 -0.82 -27.57 -24.26
CA LEU A 833 0.31 -26.98 -23.53
C LEU A 833 1.17 -28.06 -22.89
N SER A 834 0.53 -29.10 -22.31
CA SER A 834 1.20 -30.26 -21.75
C SER A 834 1.96 -31.05 -22.82
N ASP A 835 1.35 -31.25 -23.99
CA ASP A 835 1.99 -31.93 -25.12
C ASP A 835 3.25 -31.19 -25.58
N ASN A 836 3.20 -29.87 -25.69
CA ASN A 836 4.38 -29.06 -26.02
C ASN A 836 5.49 -29.21 -24.99
N VAL A 837 5.15 -29.11 -23.69
CA VAL A 837 6.11 -29.31 -22.60
C VAL A 837 6.69 -30.73 -22.63
N HIS A 838 5.88 -31.72 -22.97
CA HIS A 838 6.33 -33.13 -23.09
C HIS A 838 7.29 -33.33 -24.26
N ILE A 839 7.00 -32.75 -25.43
CA ILE A 839 7.89 -32.78 -26.59
C ILE A 839 9.26 -32.17 -26.27
N LEU A 840 9.29 -31.05 -25.54
CA LEU A 840 10.51 -30.40 -25.11
C LEU A 840 11.27 -31.22 -24.07
N TYR A 841 10.55 -31.90 -23.16
CA TYR A 841 11.13 -32.71 -22.08
C TYR A 841 11.80 -34.01 -22.59
N GLU A 842 11.20 -34.73 -23.53
CA GLU A 842 11.78 -35.98 -24.07
C GLU A 842 13.20 -35.78 -24.65
N ASN A 843 13.46 -34.61 -25.25
CA ASN A 843 14.76 -34.29 -25.80
C ASN A 843 15.80 -33.89 -24.75
N THR A 844 15.34 -33.20 -23.70
CA THR A 844 16.19 -32.87 -22.54
C THR A 844 16.71 -34.12 -21.86
N GLN A 845 15.89 -35.16 -21.71
CA GLN A 845 16.32 -36.46 -21.17
C GLN A 845 17.32 -37.22 -22.08
N LYS A 846 17.17 -37.08 -23.40
CA LYS A 846 18.04 -37.74 -24.38
C LYS A 846 19.31 -36.95 -24.71
N ALA A 847 19.52 -35.80 -24.07
CA ALA A 847 20.62 -34.86 -24.30
C ALA A 847 20.78 -34.49 -25.80
N ARG A 848 19.69 -34.38 -26.55
CA ARG A 848 19.70 -34.05 -27.96
C ARG A 848 19.34 -32.62 -28.19
N PRO A 849 20.22 -31.79 -28.72
CA PRO A 849 19.93 -30.35 -28.94
C PRO A 849 19.15 -30.09 -30.24
N TRP A 850 18.56 -31.14 -30.82
CA TRP A 850 17.82 -31.06 -32.05
C TRP A 850 16.47 -31.82 -31.98
N HIS A 851 15.51 -31.37 -32.79
CA HIS A 851 14.23 -32.04 -33.03
C HIS A 851 14.11 -32.49 -34.47
N SER A 852 13.17 -33.40 -34.74
CA SER A 852 12.70 -33.54 -36.13
C SER A 852 11.82 -32.31 -36.47
N LEU A 853 11.87 -31.88 -37.73
CA LEU A 853 11.06 -30.76 -38.23
C LEU A 853 9.56 -31.02 -38.02
N TYR A 854 9.14 -32.28 -38.07
CA TYR A 854 7.78 -32.70 -37.71
C TYR A 854 7.39 -32.28 -36.28
N ARG A 855 8.26 -32.55 -35.30
CA ARG A 855 8.00 -32.18 -33.88
C ARG A 855 8.00 -30.68 -33.65
N GLU A 856 8.90 -29.95 -34.28
CA GLU A 856 8.89 -28.49 -34.21
C GLU A 856 7.60 -27.92 -34.78
N LEU A 857 7.08 -28.48 -35.89
CA LEU A 857 5.78 -28.10 -36.47
C LEU A 857 4.60 -28.40 -35.52
N GLU A 858 4.61 -29.52 -34.83
CA GLU A 858 3.57 -29.86 -33.85
C GLU A 858 3.55 -28.82 -32.72
N VAL A 859 4.71 -28.48 -32.19
CA VAL A 859 4.86 -27.46 -31.14
C VAL A 859 4.33 -26.12 -31.62
N VAL A 860 4.68 -25.70 -32.84
CA VAL A 860 4.19 -24.47 -33.48
C VAL A 860 2.67 -24.49 -33.66
N LYS A 861 2.12 -25.58 -34.23
CA LYS A 861 0.68 -25.72 -34.44
C LYS A 861 -0.10 -25.67 -33.11
N ASN A 862 0.39 -26.33 -32.07
CA ASN A 862 -0.22 -26.29 -30.74
C ASN A 862 -0.15 -24.91 -30.16
N TYR A 863 0.99 -24.23 -30.26
CA TYR A 863 1.17 -22.86 -29.82
C TYR A 863 0.19 -21.90 -30.51
N LEU A 864 0.12 -21.95 -31.85
CA LEU A 864 -0.76 -21.08 -32.61
C LEU A 864 -2.25 -21.33 -32.32
N ARG A 865 -2.65 -22.57 -32.10
CA ARG A 865 -4.02 -22.87 -31.66
C ARG A 865 -4.35 -22.33 -30.27
N ILE A 866 -3.41 -22.38 -29.35
CA ILE A 866 -3.56 -21.75 -28.02
C ILE A 866 -3.72 -20.24 -28.21
N GLN A 867 -2.90 -19.63 -29.06
CA GLN A 867 -2.97 -18.20 -29.32
C GLN A 867 -4.26 -17.81 -30.07
N GLN A 868 -4.76 -18.63 -30.99
CA GLN A 868 -6.04 -18.41 -31.65
C GLN A 868 -7.22 -18.40 -30.68
N VAL A 869 -7.21 -19.23 -29.67
CA VAL A 869 -8.22 -19.17 -28.58
C VAL A 869 -8.06 -17.90 -27.76
N ARG A 870 -6.81 -17.51 -27.43
CA ARG A 870 -6.51 -16.30 -26.67
C ARG A 870 -6.90 -15.01 -27.38
N PHE A 871 -6.67 -14.94 -28.71
CA PHE A 871 -6.95 -13.76 -29.52
C PHE A 871 -8.31 -13.81 -30.22
N GLY A 872 -9.07 -14.90 -30.06
CA GLY A 872 -10.32 -15.15 -30.75
C GLY A 872 -10.08 -15.37 -32.27
N ARG A 873 -11.06 -15.00 -33.13
CA ARG A 873 -10.97 -15.17 -34.57
C ARG A 873 -10.03 -14.16 -35.29
N THR A 874 -9.17 -13.48 -34.53
CA THR A 874 -8.31 -12.41 -35.08
C THR A 874 -6.91 -12.87 -35.47
N LEU A 875 -6.54 -14.13 -35.25
CA LEU A 875 -5.28 -14.71 -35.69
C LEU A 875 -5.51 -15.76 -36.77
N ASN A 876 -5.10 -15.45 -37.99
CA ASN A 876 -5.14 -16.38 -39.12
C ASN A 876 -3.75 -17.02 -39.25
N ALA A 877 -3.68 -18.34 -39.27
CA ALA A 877 -2.44 -19.07 -39.48
C ALA A 877 -2.54 -19.94 -40.72
N GLU A 878 -1.67 -19.71 -41.67
CA GLU A 878 -1.58 -20.44 -42.93
C GLU A 878 -0.28 -21.25 -42.98
N PHE A 879 -0.38 -22.48 -43.49
CA PHE A 879 0.74 -23.41 -43.63
C PHE A 879 0.87 -23.88 -45.04
N SER A 880 2.01 -23.71 -45.66
CA SER A 880 2.38 -24.24 -46.96
C SER A 880 3.51 -25.24 -46.84
N ILE A 881 3.17 -26.50 -46.71
CA ILE A 881 4.12 -27.57 -46.49
C ILE A 881 4.01 -28.56 -47.62
N THR A 882 5.09 -28.72 -48.36
CA THR A 882 5.13 -29.61 -49.55
C THR A 882 5.67 -31.00 -49.23
N LEU A 883 6.01 -31.28 -48.00
CA LEU A 883 6.61 -32.52 -47.52
C LEU A 883 5.60 -33.43 -46.87
N SER A 884 5.78 -34.73 -47.01
CA SER A 884 5.05 -35.75 -46.25
C SER A 884 5.52 -35.79 -44.77
N ASP A 885 4.69 -36.34 -43.89
CA ASP A 885 5.07 -36.51 -42.48
C ASP A 885 6.34 -37.31 -42.24
N GLU A 886 6.60 -38.29 -43.11
CA GLU A 886 7.81 -39.12 -43.07
C GLU A 886 9.06 -38.31 -43.43
N GLU A 887 8.98 -37.44 -44.42
CA GLU A 887 10.07 -36.55 -44.81
C GLU A 887 10.33 -35.51 -43.70
N LEU A 888 9.29 -34.93 -43.12
CA LEU A 888 9.40 -33.99 -41.98
C LEU A 888 10.06 -34.64 -40.76
N LYS A 889 9.83 -35.91 -40.49
CA LYS A 889 10.48 -36.68 -39.42
C LYS A 889 11.95 -36.91 -39.67
N SER A 890 12.40 -36.95 -40.91
CA SER A 890 13.80 -37.19 -41.28
C SER A 890 14.67 -35.94 -41.17
N VAL A 891 14.12 -34.75 -41.28
CA VAL A 891 14.85 -33.49 -41.20
C VAL A 891 15.06 -33.11 -39.74
N LYS A 892 16.32 -32.93 -39.34
CA LYS A 892 16.73 -32.48 -37.98
C LYS A 892 16.91 -30.98 -37.97
N VAL A 893 16.43 -30.33 -36.94
CA VAL A 893 16.55 -28.87 -36.71
C VAL A 893 16.92 -28.59 -35.28
N PRO A 894 17.60 -27.47 -34.96
CA PRO A 894 17.82 -27.08 -33.57
C PRO A 894 16.51 -27.03 -32.80
N ALA A 895 16.50 -27.54 -31.57
CA ALA A 895 15.30 -27.58 -30.75
C ALA A 895 14.82 -26.16 -30.46
N MET A 896 13.52 -25.90 -30.54
CA MET A 896 12.83 -24.62 -30.36
C MET A 896 13.09 -23.60 -31.49
N LEU A 897 13.73 -23.95 -32.57
CA LEU A 897 14.06 -23.02 -33.65
C LEU A 897 12.79 -22.36 -34.22
N LEU A 898 11.81 -23.17 -34.62
CA LEU A 898 10.57 -22.64 -35.21
C LEU A 898 9.70 -21.96 -34.14
N GLN A 899 9.68 -22.52 -32.93
CA GLN A 899 8.87 -21.96 -31.85
C GLN A 899 9.31 -20.55 -31.49
N ILE A 900 10.59 -20.27 -31.32
CA ILE A 900 11.12 -18.95 -30.95
C ILE A 900 10.72 -17.91 -31.99
N HIS A 901 10.82 -18.25 -33.28
CA HIS A 901 10.45 -17.30 -34.34
C HIS A 901 8.92 -17.14 -34.46
N THR A 902 8.16 -18.19 -34.21
CA THR A 902 6.70 -18.13 -34.16
C THR A 902 6.21 -17.31 -32.97
N GLU A 903 6.80 -17.48 -31.80
CA GLU A 903 6.50 -16.65 -30.62
C GLU A 903 6.79 -15.18 -30.87
N ASN A 904 7.92 -14.86 -31.48
CA ASN A 904 8.25 -13.49 -31.84
C ASN A 904 7.27 -12.92 -32.86
N ALA A 905 6.89 -13.66 -33.89
CA ALA A 905 5.90 -13.27 -34.88
C ALA A 905 4.54 -12.96 -34.24
N VAL A 906 4.09 -13.80 -33.32
CA VAL A 906 2.77 -13.63 -32.67
C VAL A 906 2.83 -12.58 -31.57
N GLU A 907 3.77 -12.68 -30.61
CA GLU A 907 3.79 -11.81 -29.40
C GLU A 907 4.36 -10.42 -29.68
N LYS A 908 5.36 -10.30 -30.57
CA LYS A 908 5.97 -9.00 -30.88
C LYS A 908 5.42 -8.39 -32.16
N GLY A 909 5.12 -9.23 -33.18
CA GLY A 909 4.57 -8.81 -34.43
C GLY A 909 3.06 -8.55 -34.33
N ILE A 910 2.28 -9.60 -34.31
CA ILE A 910 0.81 -9.58 -34.48
C ILE A 910 0.07 -8.98 -33.28
N ARG A 911 0.47 -9.30 -32.06
CA ARG A 911 -0.21 -8.85 -30.83
C ARG A 911 -0.42 -7.34 -30.71
N ASN A 912 0.50 -6.57 -31.27
CA ASN A 912 0.48 -5.11 -31.18
C ASN A 912 -0.25 -4.43 -32.35
N ARG A 913 -0.96 -5.19 -33.17
CA ARG A 913 -1.74 -4.70 -34.31
C ARG A 913 -3.20 -4.47 -33.95
N LYS A 914 -3.81 -3.43 -34.53
CA LYS A 914 -5.26 -3.21 -34.48
C LYS A 914 -5.92 -3.96 -35.62
N GLY A 915 -6.54 -5.11 -35.36
CA GLY A 915 -7.26 -5.93 -36.38
C GLY A 915 -6.78 -7.37 -36.42
N ALA A 916 -7.28 -8.13 -37.44
CA ALA A 916 -6.84 -9.50 -37.65
C ALA A 916 -5.37 -9.54 -38.13
N GLY A 917 -4.59 -10.45 -37.53
CA GLY A 917 -3.20 -10.68 -37.93
C GLY A 917 -3.03 -11.99 -38.69
N ASN A 918 -2.14 -12.00 -39.64
CA ASN A 918 -1.85 -13.16 -40.47
C ASN A 918 -0.45 -13.67 -40.16
N PHE A 919 -0.37 -14.97 -39.95
CA PHE A 919 0.86 -15.71 -39.76
C PHE A 919 0.96 -16.76 -40.91
N PHE A 920 2.10 -16.79 -41.52
CA PHE A 920 2.36 -17.79 -42.57
C PHE A 920 3.63 -18.58 -42.21
N LEU A 921 3.58 -19.89 -42.43
CA LEU A 921 4.73 -20.79 -42.36
C LEU A 921 4.81 -21.67 -43.59
N GLY A 922 5.86 -21.47 -44.38
CA GLY A 922 6.17 -22.25 -45.57
C GLY A 922 7.41 -23.13 -45.36
N ILE A 923 7.33 -24.40 -45.79
CA ILE A 923 8.47 -25.31 -45.76
C ILE A 923 8.60 -25.96 -47.14
N LYS A 924 9.81 -25.83 -47.71
CA LYS A 924 10.16 -26.45 -48.99
C LYS A 924 11.58 -27.03 -48.88
N CYS A 925 11.73 -28.30 -49.16
CA CYS A 925 13.05 -28.92 -49.24
C CYS A 925 13.44 -29.20 -50.72
N THR A 926 14.73 -29.08 -50.98
CA THR A 926 15.38 -29.34 -52.28
C THR A 926 16.53 -30.30 -52.04
N ASP A 927 17.28 -30.62 -53.06
CA ASP A 927 18.45 -31.50 -52.96
C ASP A 927 19.59 -30.88 -52.13
N ASP A 928 19.64 -29.56 -51.99
CA ASP A 928 20.63 -28.81 -51.21
C ASP A 928 20.30 -28.70 -49.72
N GLY A 929 18.99 -28.75 -49.37
CA GLY A 929 18.55 -28.58 -47.98
C GLY A 929 17.13 -28.13 -47.87
N CYS A 930 16.71 -27.78 -46.65
CA CYS A 930 15.34 -27.33 -46.37
C CYS A 930 15.30 -25.82 -46.07
N SER A 931 14.44 -25.11 -46.81
CA SER A 931 14.13 -23.70 -46.58
C SER A 931 12.81 -23.59 -45.82
N ILE A 932 12.85 -22.84 -44.73
CA ILE A 932 11.70 -22.56 -43.88
C ILE A 932 11.48 -21.05 -43.90
N VAL A 933 10.26 -20.65 -44.16
CA VAL A 933 9.88 -19.22 -44.14
C VAL A 933 8.78 -19.01 -43.14
N ILE A 934 8.99 -18.09 -42.25
CA ILE A 934 8.00 -17.64 -41.25
C ILE A 934 7.71 -16.18 -41.56
N GLU A 935 6.46 -15.85 -41.74
CA GLU A 935 6.02 -14.48 -42.06
C GLU A 935 4.90 -14.06 -41.11
N ASP A 936 4.95 -12.82 -40.70
CA ASP A 936 3.86 -12.17 -39.99
C ASP A 936 3.59 -10.82 -40.64
N ASP A 937 2.36 -10.37 -40.56
CA ASP A 937 1.91 -9.06 -41.02
C ASP A 937 1.89 -8.04 -39.86
N GLY A 938 2.70 -8.27 -38.85
CA GLY A 938 2.80 -7.43 -37.65
C GLY A 938 3.54 -6.12 -37.91
N ARG A 939 4.11 -5.58 -36.84
CA ARG A 939 4.67 -4.20 -36.81
C ARG A 939 6.04 -4.06 -37.52
N GLY A 940 6.68 -5.17 -37.93
CA GLY A 940 8.07 -5.17 -38.43
C GLY A 940 9.10 -4.94 -37.29
N ARG A 941 10.37 -5.16 -37.62
CA ARG A 941 11.51 -4.95 -36.66
C ARG A 941 11.94 -3.49 -36.71
N ARG A 942 12.30 -2.91 -35.54
CA ARG A 942 12.98 -1.61 -35.48
C ARG A 942 14.49 -1.83 -35.50
N ASP A 943 15.25 -0.96 -36.14
CA ASP A 943 16.73 -0.99 -36.22
C ASP A 943 17.45 -1.08 -34.86
N THR A 944 16.75 -0.78 -33.76
CA THR A 944 17.26 -0.88 -32.40
C THR A 944 17.16 -2.26 -31.78
N ASP A 945 16.52 -3.21 -32.42
CA ASP A 945 16.27 -4.56 -31.90
C ASP A 945 17.38 -5.56 -32.22
N SER A 946 18.65 -5.17 -32.10
CA SER A 946 19.76 -6.14 -32.05
C SER A 946 19.55 -7.07 -30.85
N PRO A 947 19.44 -8.37 -31.06
CA PRO A 947 19.13 -9.30 -29.98
C PRO A 947 20.38 -9.54 -29.13
N ARG A 948 20.71 -8.61 -28.23
CA ARG A 948 21.80 -8.81 -27.25
C ARG A 948 21.34 -9.58 -26.01
N LYS A 949 20.07 -9.89 -25.88
CA LYS A 949 19.50 -10.68 -24.78
C LYS A 949 18.20 -11.35 -25.25
N GLY A 950 17.90 -12.58 -24.77
CA GLY A 950 16.65 -13.30 -25.02
C GLY A 950 16.83 -14.61 -25.78
N SER A 951 15.73 -15.34 -25.99
CA SER A 951 15.72 -16.68 -26.60
C SER A 951 16.28 -16.71 -28.04
N THR A 952 16.08 -15.66 -28.82
CA THR A 952 16.64 -15.53 -30.19
C THR A 952 18.18 -15.40 -30.16
N PHE A 953 18.73 -14.67 -29.20
CA PHE A 953 20.19 -14.56 -29.00
C PHE A 953 20.80 -15.92 -28.67
N VAL A 954 20.20 -16.62 -27.70
CA VAL A 954 20.65 -17.97 -27.32
C VAL A 954 20.57 -18.95 -28.49
N MET A 955 19.52 -18.86 -29.30
CA MET A 955 19.35 -19.69 -30.51
C MET A 955 20.45 -19.41 -31.55
N ASN A 956 20.74 -18.14 -31.80
CA ASN A 956 21.79 -17.76 -32.74
C ASN A 956 23.19 -18.22 -32.28
N GLU A 957 23.52 -18.09 -30.98
CA GLU A 957 24.74 -18.64 -30.41
C GLU A 957 24.82 -20.17 -30.58
N LEU A 958 23.68 -20.86 -30.40
CA LEU A 958 23.58 -22.30 -30.58
C LEU A 958 23.84 -22.72 -32.05
N ILE A 959 23.24 -22.00 -32.99
CA ILE A 959 23.42 -22.20 -34.42
C ILE A 959 24.87 -21.93 -34.82
N GLU A 960 25.49 -20.87 -34.34
CA GLU A 960 26.89 -20.54 -34.59
C GLU A 960 27.82 -21.61 -34.07
N LEU A 961 27.55 -22.14 -32.89
CA LEU A 961 28.29 -23.28 -32.35
C LEU A 961 28.20 -24.52 -33.27
N PHE A 962 27.00 -24.87 -33.72
CA PHE A 962 26.89 -26.02 -34.67
C PHE A 962 27.55 -25.75 -36.02
N ASN A 963 27.45 -24.52 -36.53
CA ASN A 963 28.07 -24.16 -37.81
C ASN A 963 29.63 -24.32 -37.75
N ASN A 964 30.26 -24.09 -36.59
CA ASN A 964 31.70 -24.27 -36.42
C ASN A 964 32.19 -25.71 -36.58
N TYR A 965 31.28 -26.70 -36.54
CA TYR A 965 31.58 -28.13 -36.69
C TYR A 965 31.04 -28.74 -37.99
N ASN A 966 30.47 -27.94 -38.88
CA ASN A 966 29.93 -28.39 -40.17
C ASN A 966 30.53 -27.59 -41.32
N GLU A 967 30.67 -28.22 -42.47
CA GLU A 967 31.19 -27.57 -43.71
C GLU A 967 30.11 -26.62 -44.31
N ALA A 968 28.86 -26.95 -44.13
CA ALA A 968 27.75 -26.10 -44.53
C ALA A 968 27.09 -25.49 -43.32
N SER A 969 26.56 -24.26 -43.45
CA SER A 969 26.02 -23.51 -42.33
C SER A 969 24.49 -23.44 -42.36
N VAL A 970 23.88 -23.59 -41.18
CA VAL A 970 22.46 -23.19 -41.00
C VAL A 970 22.44 -21.66 -40.96
N THR A 971 21.60 -21.05 -41.77
CA THR A 971 21.46 -19.60 -41.82
C THR A 971 20.06 -19.19 -41.35
N VAL A 972 19.99 -18.04 -40.65
CA VAL A 972 18.75 -17.41 -40.27
C VAL A 972 18.82 -15.95 -40.71
N GLU A 973 18.02 -15.60 -41.68
CA GLU A 973 17.95 -14.26 -42.23
C GLU A 973 16.63 -13.61 -41.89
N TYR A 974 16.66 -12.32 -41.66
CA TYR A 974 15.48 -11.55 -41.32
C TYR A 974 15.29 -10.43 -42.32
N ASP A 975 14.14 -10.40 -42.95
CA ASP A 975 13.74 -9.32 -43.86
C ASP A 975 12.52 -8.60 -43.26
N ASP A 976 12.52 -7.28 -43.29
CA ASP A 976 11.31 -6.51 -43.10
C ASP A 976 10.45 -6.69 -44.34
N PHE A 977 9.34 -7.38 -44.14
CA PHE A 977 8.46 -7.80 -45.24
C PHE A 977 7.19 -6.97 -45.23
N ILE A 978 6.88 -6.40 -46.37
CA ILE A 978 5.70 -5.54 -46.57
C ILE A 978 4.54 -6.40 -47.06
N PHE A 979 3.67 -6.84 -46.14
CA PHE A 979 2.35 -7.35 -46.50
C PHE A 979 1.35 -6.19 -46.37
N GLY A 980 1.21 -5.45 -47.46
CA GLY A 980 0.35 -4.28 -47.53
C GLY A 980 0.94 -3.00 -46.91
N GLU A 981 1.80 -3.03 -45.90
CA GLU A 981 2.58 -1.90 -45.35
C GLU A 981 3.52 -2.27 -44.18
N TYR A 982 3.34 -3.43 -43.49
CA TYR A 982 4.16 -3.83 -42.35
C TYR A 982 4.23 -5.35 -42.20
N GLY A 983 5.33 -5.91 -41.67
CA GLY A 983 5.51 -7.32 -41.38
C GLY A 983 6.96 -7.75 -41.27
N THR A 984 7.22 -8.98 -40.81
CA THR A 984 8.55 -9.57 -40.75
C THR A 984 8.57 -10.93 -41.47
N ARG A 985 9.63 -11.17 -42.22
CA ARG A 985 9.91 -12.49 -42.82
C ARG A 985 11.21 -13.04 -42.23
N VAL A 986 11.15 -14.22 -41.70
CA VAL A 986 12.33 -14.98 -41.26
C VAL A 986 12.55 -16.12 -42.23
N ARG A 987 13.73 -16.18 -42.85
CA ARG A 987 14.14 -17.27 -43.73
C ARG A 987 15.18 -18.10 -43.02
N ILE A 988 14.95 -19.37 -42.88
CA ILE A 988 15.86 -20.31 -42.27
C ILE A 988 16.24 -21.33 -43.31
N PHE A 989 17.52 -21.52 -43.55
CA PHE A 989 18.00 -22.56 -44.41
C PHE A 989 18.81 -23.58 -43.63
N ILE A 990 18.45 -24.85 -43.80
CA ILE A 990 19.09 -25.99 -43.14
C ILE A 990 19.66 -26.89 -44.22
N PRO A 991 21.01 -27.03 -44.32
CA PRO A 991 21.66 -27.87 -45.33
C PRO A 991 21.30 -29.35 -45.14
N LYS A 992 21.21 -30.07 -46.28
CA LYS A 992 21.10 -31.54 -46.25
C LYS A 992 22.33 -32.15 -45.59
N HIS A 993 22.17 -33.12 -44.73
CA HIS A 993 23.27 -33.77 -44.03
C HIS A 993 23.97 -32.93 -42.95
N PHE A 994 23.33 -31.85 -42.48
CA PHE A 994 23.85 -31.06 -41.33
C PHE A 994 23.94 -31.94 -40.07
N ASN A 995 25.10 -31.93 -39.42
CA ASN A 995 25.36 -32.80 -38.27
C ASN A 995 25.20 -32.04 -36.97
N TYR A 996 24.26 -32.48 -36.14
CA TYR A 996 24.01 -31.96 -34.80
C TYR A 996 24.67 -32.79 -33.69
N GLU A 997 25.38 -33.84 -34.06
CA GLU A 997 26.10 -34.73 -33.13
C GLU A 997 27.59 -34.39 -33.17
N LEU A 998 28.13 -33.99 -32.05
CA LEU A 998 29.56 -33.68 -31.89
C LEU A 998 30.42 -34.97 -31.80
N SER A 999 29.91 -36.13 -32.13
CA SER A 999 30.63 -37.38 -32.15
C SER A 999 31.23 -37.64 -33.52
N LYS A 1000 32.50 -37.96 -33.50
CA LYS A 1000 33.39 -38.34 -34.60
C LYS A 1000 32.72 -38.88 -35.83
N THR A 1001 32.85 -38.22 -36.96
CA THR A 1001 33.07 -38.91 -38.23
C THR A 1001 34.58 -39.12 -38.34
N GLU A 1002 35.00 -40.38 -38.29
CA GLU A 1002 36.27 -40.83 -38.85
C GLU A 1002 36.26 -40.50 -40.35
N ASN A 1003 37.33 -39.94 -40.78
CA ASN A 1003 37.84 -39.67 -42.11
C ASN A 1003 37.73 -38.18 -42.57
N THR A 1004 38.82 -37.48 -42.60
CA THR A 1004 39.83 -37.46 -43.64
C THR A 1004 41.01 -36.55 -43.33
N ARG A 1005 42.12 -37.10 -43.57
CA ARG A 1005 43.44 -36.50 -43.81
C ARG A 1005 43.43 -35.09 -44.46
N ARG A 1006 44.02 -34.11 -43.82
CA ARG A 1006 45.33 -33.55 -44.22
C ARG A 1006 45.72 -32.45 -43.26
#